data_1424187f43fab2b69316bde709df1444
#
_entry.id   1424187f43fab2b69316bde709df1444
#
_cell.length_a   1.000
_cell.length_b   1.000
_cell.length_c   1.000
_cell.angle_alpha   90.00
_cell.angle_beta   90.00
_cell.angle_gamma   90.00
#
_symmetry.space_group_name_H-M   'P 1'
#
loop_
_entity.id
_entity.type
_entity.pdbx_description
1 polymer ?
#
loop_
_entity_poly.entity_id
_entity_poly.type
_entity_poly.pdbx_seq_one_letter_code
_entity_poly.pdbx_strand_id
1 'polypeptide(L)'
;DVCSLYLLNEKREPTLYATHGLKADHPISLGEGKGLIGRVISSKHLINVANAATERGYELIPSTGEQAFKSYCGVPLVRQGESVGGLVVQNRREEKLSEDYEALLVTMAAHLAAIVPNVMLLKGKGKKRLNLRINGVKGAPGIAVAPVYTLSSVSLDQIQAGQCKDVNAELAQWVSLREKVVLSLNEEKELLSESLGDSRISGIFDAYRMLLLDPALNMMIESEITSGANILTALKRALYSYADSFRAMDDSYLAARADDLLHLGNKILAIYNGPVKREDTDLPKKPVILLGSDISVTDIARFSTGVIAGIVCVNGSYLSHTAVLANALGIPAVLGIGRNNRFVQGERIVLDADNACVIQNPSKAICNEYRRAGKKNSKEVEQLKQLKGLPAETVDGVQIRLMANSGLVNDIKPSVDSGAEGIGLYRTEIPFMTCQAFPTEDEQVQIYSQIFSAFPDNPIYMRVLDIGGDKQLPYFPIQDEMNPALGWRCIRFGLDNAHLLLTQIRSMLLSAGMSGELNILIPMVSAKEQIQAFKLLVGNALEQLEEEGISVKPPKIGCMIEVPAAISQIPFWAEELDFVSIGSNDLSQYLLSVDRNNARVASLYDPLHPAVVHEVNRAVTNAKAAGLPISLCGELASEPLAVVLLIGMGLSSLSLGAAYLPKIKKLIRMIDSKDAHAVLQQALTLHTTQ
;
A
#
# COMPACT_ATOMS: atom_id res chain seq x y z
N ASP A 1 27.31 6.15 -34.74
CA ASP A 1 28.78 6.13 -34.67
C ASP A 1 29.29 6.66 -33.32
N VAL A 2 28.67 7.72 -32.77
CA VAL A 2 28.98 8.28 -31.45
C VAL A 2 27.72 8.36 -30.62
N CYS A 3 27.85 8.02 -29.32
CA CYS A 3 26.84 8.27 -28.31
C CYS A 3 27.54 8.85 -27.08
N SER A 4 27.13 10.03 -26.64
CA SER A 4 27.74 10.75 -25.52
C SER A 4 26.75 11.27 -24.55
N LEU A 5 27.04 11.04 -23.26
CA LEU A 5 26.24 11.51 -22.13
C LEU A 5 26.94 12.67 -21.45
N TYR A 6 26.31 13.82 -21.44
CA TYR A 6 26.73 14.99 -20.70
C TYR A 6 25.89 15.22 -19.48
N LEU A 7 26.52 15.51 -18.34
CA LEU A 7 25.85 15.85 -17.11
C LEU A 7 26.27 17.22 -16.61
N LEU A 8 25.37 17.94 -15.97
CA LEU A 8 25.67 19.24 -15.40
C LEU A 8 26.50 19.06 -14.11
N ASN A 9 27.65 19.75 -14.05
CA ASN A 9 28.45 19.81 -12.81
C ASN A 9 27.87 20.80 -11.80
N GLU A 10 28.54 21.00 -10.66
CA GLU A 10 28.11 21.92 -9.60
C GLU A 10 27.99 23.39 -10.07
N LYS A 11 28.71 23.75 -11.13
CA LYS A 11 28.68 25.09 -11.75
C LYS A 11 27.66 25.18 -12.88
N ARG A 12 26.82 24.16 -13.09
CA ARG A 12 25.84 24.00 -14.18
C ARG A 12 26.49 23.95 -15.59
N GLU A 13 27.74 23.55 -15.67
CA GLU A 13 28.44 23.38 -16.94
C GLU A 13 28.26 21.95 -17.46
N PRO A 14 27.92 21.73 -18.76
CA PRO A 14 27.85 20.40 -19.34
C PRO A 14 29.22 19.73 -19.34
N THR A 15 29.32 18.62 -18.62
CA THR A 15 30.56 17.84 -18.53
C THR A 15 30.36 16.48 -19.17
N LEU A 16 31.23 16.04 -20.05
CA LEU A 16 31.20 14.73 -20.68
C LEU A 16 31.40 13.66 -19.61
N TYR A 17 30.36 12.85 -19.38
CA TYR A 17 30.33 11.79 -18.35
C TYR A 17 30.75 10.44 -18.91
N ALA A 18 30.17 10.07 -20.05
CA ALA A 18 30.45 8.83 -20.75
C ALA A 18 30.33 9.07 -22.26
N THR A 19 31.17 8.40 -23.03
CA THR A 19 31.09 8.43 -24.49
C THR A 19 31.48 7.10 -25.10
N HIS A 20 30.82 6.78 -26.19
CA HIS A 20 31.24 5.74 -27.13
C HIS A 20 31.53 6.43 -28.48
N GLY A 21 32.70 6.19 -29.03
CA GLY A 21 33.08 6.70 -30.34
C GLY A 21 33.88 8.02 -30.36
N LEU A 22 33.94 8.79 -29.26
CA LEU A 22 34.86 9.94 -29.13
C LEU A 22 36.11 9.57 -28.31
N LYS A 23 37.22 10.26 -28.58
CA LYS A 23 38.43 10.18 -27.75
C LYS A 23 38.28 11.16 -26.58
N ALA A 24 38.32 10.67 -25.37
CA ALA A 24 38.17 11.45 -24.15
C ALA A 24 39.25 11.04 -23.13
N ASP A 25 40.47 11.52 -23.30
CA ASP A 25 41.58 11.20 -22.38
C ASP A 25 41.55 12.08 -21.12
N HIS A 26 40.77 13.16 -21.11
CA HIS A 26 40.60 14.09 -19.98
C HIS A 26 39.11 14.47 -19.78
N PRO A 27 38.70 14.92 -18.57
CA PRO A 27 37.37 15.46 -18.36
C PRO A 27 37.13 16.69 -19.25
N ILE A 28 36.13 16.58 -20.13
CA ILE A 28 35.73 17.67 -21.03
C ILE A 28 34.54 18.37 -20.40
N SER A 29 34.68 19.66 -20.08
CA SER A 29 33.60 20.50 -19.59
C SER A 29 33.44 21.70 -20.54
N LEU A 30 32.19 21.97 -20.90
CA LEU A 30 31.81 23.13 -21.72
C LEU A 30 31.21 24.18 -20.79
N GLY A 31 31.52 25.46 -21.06
CA GLY A 31 30.89 26.53 -20.27
C GLY A 31 29.35 26.49 -20.36
N GLU A 32 28.69 27.09 -19.40
CA GLU A 32 27.23 27.14 -19.36
C GLU A 32 26.63 27.71 -20.65
N GLY A 33 25.72 26.96 -21.28
CA GLY A 33 25.07 27.34 -22.52
C GLY A 33 25.94 27.29 -23.80
N LYS A 34 27.22 26.89 -23.71
CA LYS A 34 28.13 26.78 -24.87
C LYS A 34 27.95 25.48 -25.63
N GLY A 35 28.19 25.54 -26.93
CA GLY A 35 28.06 24.44 -27.88
C GLY A 35 26.60 24.01 -28.11
N LEU A 36 26.41 23.07 -29.04
CA LEU A 36 25.05 22.53 -29.31
C LEU A 36 24.42 21.84 -28.08
N ILE A 37 25.21 21.13 -27.30
CA ILE A 37 24.74 20.49 -26.10
C ILE A 37 24.32 21.50 -25.02
N GLY A 38 25.03 22.62 -24.88
CA GLY A 38 24.61 23.68 -23.96
C GLY A 38 23.28 24.30 -24.36
N ARG A 39 23.01 24.44 -25.66
CA ARG A 39 21.72 24.90 -26.20
C ARG A 39 20.60 23.86 -25.93
N VAL A 40 20.84 22.59 -26.18
CA VAL A 40 19.90 21.50 -25.89
C VAL A 40 19.48 21.53 -24.41
N ILE A 41 20.45 21.67 -23.53
CA ILE A 41 20.22 21.67 -22.07
C ILE A 41 19.47 22.93 -21.63
N SER A 42 19.84 24.09 -22.14
CA SER A 42 19.25 25.37 -21.73
C SER A 42 17.86 25.59 -22.32
N SER A 43 17.64 25.21 -23.60
CA SER A 43 16.33 25.33 -24.24
C SER A 43 15.34 24.25 -23.82
N LYS A 44 15.82 23.11 -23.29
CA LYS A 44 15.04 21.90 -23.00
C LYS A 44 14.37 21.30 -24.26
N HIS A 45 14.88 21.59 -25.44
CA HIS A 45 14.37 21.08 -26.69
C HIS A 45 15.44 20.24 -27.42
N LEU A 46 14.97 19.24 -28.15
CA LEU A 46 15.79 18.40 -29.02
C LEU A 46 16.34 19.23 -30.16
N ILE A 47 17.60 19.00 -30.53
CA ILE A 47 18.24 19.54 -31.72
C ILE A 47 18.72 18.38 -32.61
N ASN A 48 18.14 18.24 -33.82
CA ASN A 48 18.53 17.23 -34.81
C ASN A 48 18.91 17.92 -36.11
N VAL A 49 20.20 17.86 -36.49
CA VAL A 49 20.77 18.55 -37.67
C VAL A 49 21.63 17.60 -38.48
N ALA A 50 21.55 17.73 -39.81
CA ALA A 50 22.34 16.92 -40.73
C ALA A 50 23.82 17.29 -40.72
N ASN A 51 24.17 18.57 -40.46
CA ASN A 51 25.53 19.04 -40.37
C ASN A 51 25.73 19.97 -39.18
N ALA A 52 26.38 19.44 -38.13
CA ALA A 52 26.63 20.17 -36.89
C ALA A 52 27.50 21.42 -37.11
N ALA A 53 28.49 21.37 -38.03
CA ALA A 53 29.42 22.46 -38.24
C ALA A 53 28.78 23.73 -38.87
N THR A 54 27.61 23.56 -39.50
CA THR A 54 26.87 24.69 -40.09
C THR A 54 25.87 25.31 -39.13
N GLU A 55 25.65 24.66 -37.99
CA GLU A 55 24.64 25.09 -37.03
C GLU A 55 25.14 26.19 -36.10
N ARG A 56 24.30 27.19 -35.87
CA ARG A 56 24.63 28.32 -35.01
C ARG A 56 24.97 27.87 -33.60
N GLY A 57 26.15 28.23 -33.09
CA GLY A 57 26.61 27.87 -31.75
C GLY A 57 27.33 26.54 -31.68
N TYR A 58 27.68 25.93 -32.83
CA TYR A 58 28.58 24.78 -32.85
C TYR A 58 29.96 25.20 -32.34
N GLU A 59 30.53 24.41 -31.45
CA GLU A 59 31.85 24.64 -30.87
C GLU A 59 32.64 23.32 -30.97
N LEU A 60 33.67 23.32 -31.80
CA LEU A 60 34.51 22.15 -32.04
C LEU A 60 35.44 21.91 -30.85
N ILE A 61 35.52 20.67 -30.37
CA ILE A 61 36.51 20.25 -29.39
C ILE A 61 37.57 19.40 -30.09
N PRO A 62 38.71 19.96 -30.47
CA PRO A 62 39.71 19.27 -31.35
C PRO A 62 40.25 17.96 -30.74
N SER A 63 40.32 17.86 -29.41
CA SER A 63 40.87 16.70 -28.72
C SER A 63 39.97 15.45 -28.76
N THR A 64 38.71 15.60 -29.14
CA THR A 64 37.75 14.47 -29.13
C THR A 64 37.67 13.71 -30.45
N GLY A 65 38.21 14.27 -31.52
CA GLY A 65 38.06 13.75 -32.89
C GLY A 65 36.66 13.97 -33.48
N GLU A 66 35.87 14.86 -32.88
CA GLU A 66 34.48 15.17 -33.25
C GLU A 66 34.33 15.67 -34.68
N GLN A 67 35.35 16.25 -35.26
CA GLN A 67 35.37 16.75 -36.65
C GLN A 67 35.05 15.66 -37.70
N ALA A 68 35.19 14.39 -37.37
CA ALA A 68 34.87 13.27 -38.25
C ALA A 68 33.37 13.02 -38.39
N PHE A 69 32.56 13.60 -37.53
CA PHE A 69 31.10 13.36 -37.45
C PHE A 69 30.35 14.60 -37.91
N LYS A 70 29.44 14.43 -38.87
CA LYS A 70 28.69 15.52 -39.49
C LYS A 70 27.35 15.76 -38.85
N SER A 71 26.52 14.72 -38.72
CA SER A 71 25.20 14.87 -38.10
C SER A 71 25.26 14.93 -36.59
N TYR A 72 24.28 15.61 -35.99
CA TYR A 72 24.13 15.76 -34.55
C TYR A 72 22.68 15.67 -34.17
N CYS A 73 22.39 14.83 -33.19
CA CYS A 73 21.11 14.80 -32.49
C CYS A 73 21.37 14.87 -30.99
N GLY A 74 20.92 15.94 -30.35
CA GLY A 74 21.01 16.13 -28.91
C GLY A 74 19.65 16.19 -28.26
N VAL A 75 19.46 15.43 -27.18
CA VAL A 75 18.22 15.35 -26.40
C VAL A 75 18.49 15.75 -24.97
N PRO A 76 17.70 16.66 -24.36
CA PRO A 76 17.90 17.07 -22.98
C PRO A 76 17.45 15.96 -22.00
N LEU A 77 18.19 15.79 -20.92
CA LEU A 77 17.76 14.99 -19.77
C LEU A 77 17.01 15.91 -18.81
N VAL A 78 15.69 15.81 -18.80
CA VAL A 78 14.83 16.66 -17.97
C VAL A 78 14.21 15.84 -16.84
N ARG A 79 14.29 16.33 -15.60
CA ARG A 79 13.68 15.75 -14.41
C ARG A 79 12.95 16.85 -13.63
N GLN A 80 11.67 16.64 -13.37
CA GLN A 80 10.82 17.60 -12.62
C GLN A 80 10.91 19.04 -13.17
N GLY A 81 10.97 19.16 -14.51
CA GLY A 81 11.07 20.46 -15.18
C GLY A 81 12.46 21.08 -15.23
N GLU A 82 13.49 20.49 -14.62
CA GLU A 82 14.87 20.96 -14.64
C GLU A 82 15.76 20.06 -15.52
N SER A 83 16.64 20.67 -16.32
CA SER A 83 17.64 19.92 -17.09
C SER A 83 18.77 19.47 -16.17
N VAL A 84 19.09 18.16 -16.20
CA VAL A 84 20.20 17.54 -15.45
C VAL A 84 21.38 17.14 -16.34
N GLY A 85 21.20 17.23 -17.66
CA GLY A 85 22.21 16.86 -18.65
C GLY A 85 21.66 16.78 -20.06
N GLY A 86 22.35 16.07 -20.93
CA GLY A 86 21.91 15.78 -22.29
C GLY A 86 22.56 14.52 -22.85
N LEU A 87 21.83 13.86 -23.75
CA LEU A 87 22.26 12.70 -24.52
C LEU A 87 22.51 13.14 -25.95
N VAL A 88 23.67 12.82 -26.54
CA VAL A 88 24.07 13.22 -27.86
C VAL A 88 24.42 12.02 -28.71
N VAL A 89 23.90 11.97 -29.93
CA VAL A 89 24.28 10.99 -30.96
C VAL A 89 24.80 11.74 -32.19
N GLN A 90 25.91 11.24 -32.76
CA GLN A 90 26.55 11.84 -33.96
C GLN A 90 26.91 10.74 -34.96
N ASN A 91 26.73 11.02 -36.25
CA ASN A 91 27.09 10.12 -37.33
C ASN A 91 28.03 10.81 -38.33
N ARG A 92 28.80 9.99 -39.08
CA ARG A 92 29.68 10.47 -40.16
C ARG A 92 28.89 10.90 -41.39
N ARG A 93 27.67 10.37 -41.59
CA ARG A 93 26.80 10.74 -42.69
C ARG A 93 26.16 12.11 -42.42
N GLU A 94 26.01 12.89 -43.49
CA GLU A 94 25.36 14.20 -43.42
C GLU A 94 23.83 14.05 -43.64
N GLU A 95 23.16 13.46 -42.65
CA GLU A 95 21.73 13.20 -42.68
C GLU A 95 21.15 13.35 -41.28
N LYS A 96 19.91 13.88 -41.17
CA LYS A 96 19.18 13.92 -39.89
C LYS A 96 18.79 12.51 -39.45
N LEU A 97 18.73 12.27 -38.14
CA LEU A 97 18.10 11.08 -37.62
C LEU A 97 16.60 11.08 -37.93
N SER A 98 16.04 9.89 -38.20
CA SER A 98 14.62 9.77 -38.45
C SER A 98 13.80 10.00 -37.15
N GLU A 99 12.52 10.30 -37.32
CA GLU A 99 11.59 10.54 -36.20
C GLU A 99 11.52 9.35 -35.21
N ASP A 100 11.63 8.11 -35.71
CA ASP A 100 11.67 6.92 -34.85
C ASP A 100 12.90 6.89 -33.95
N TYR A 101 14.06 7.28 -34.46
CA TYR A 101 15.29 7.39 -33.66
C TYR A 101 15.25 8.58 -32.70
N GLU A 102 14.63 9.71 -33.09
CA GLU A 102 14.37 10.81 -32.15
C GLU A 102 13.50 10.36 -30.96
N ALA A 103 12.40 9.68 -31.22
CA ALA A 103 11.50 9.17 -30.18
C ALA A 103 12.21 8.18 -29.25
N LEU A 104 13.04 7.28 -29.82
CA LEU A 104 13.85 6.37 -29.01
C LEU A 104 14.82 7.12 -28.10
N LEU A 105 15.53 8.14 -28.64
CA LEU A 105 16.49 8.92 -27.86
C LEU A 105 15.81 9.74 -26.77
N VAL A 106 14.63 10.28 -27.02
CA VAL A 106 13.82 10.99 -26.01
C VAL A 106 13.42 10.03 -24.88
N THR A 107 12.98 8.83 -25.22
CA THR A 107 12.65 7.79 -24.23
C THR A 107 13.87 7.40 -23.40
N MET A 108 15.01 7.16 -24.04
CA MET A 108 16.26 6.84 -23.34
C MET A 108 16.72 8.02 -22.44
N ALA A 109 16.59 9.25 -22.91
CA ALA A 109 16.93 10.45 -22.14
C ALA A 109 16.04 10.58 -20.88
N ALA A 110 14.76 10.30 -20.98
CA ALA A 110 13.84 10.28 -19.83
C ALA A 110 14.24 9.23 -18.79
N HIS A 111 14.57 8.01 -19.22
CA HIS A 111 15.07 6.96 -18.31
C HIS A 111 16.41 7.34 -17.67
N LEU A 112 17.34 7.89 -18.45
CA LEU A 112 18.63 8.35 -17.92
C LEU A 112 18.45 9.52 -16.94
N ALA A 113 17.54 10.44 -17.19
CA ALA A 113 17.24 11.55 -16.28
C ALA A 113 16.73 11.06 -14.90
N ALA A 114 16.04 9.93 -14.83
CA ALA A 114 15.63 9.31 -13.59
C ALA A 114 16.83 8.68 -12.82
N ILE A 115 17.82 8.12 -13.54
CA ILE A 115 18.95 7.37 -12.97
C ILE A 115 20.13 8.30 -12.61
N VAL A 116 20.36 9.36 -13.41
CA VAL A 116 21.52 10.23 -13.32
C VAL A 116 21.79 10.84 -11.94
N PRO A 117 20.80 11.31 -11.16
CA PRO A 117 21.06 11.82 -9.80
C PRO A 117 21.69 10.77 -8.89
N ASN A 118 21.32 9.51 -9.07
CA ASN A 118 21.88 8.40 -8.28
C ASN A 118 23.36 8.15 -8.68
N VAL A 119 23.71 8.36 -9.93
CA VAL A 119 25.08 8.15 -10.47
C VAL A 119 26.02 9.31 -10.17
N MET A 120 25.55 10.55 -10.18
CA MET A 120 26.33 11.72 -9.77
C MET A 120 26.73 11.69 -8.29
N LEU A 121 25.88 11.12 -7.44
CA LEU A 121 26.19 10.88 -6.04
C LEU A 121 27.31 9.85 -5.83
N LEU A 122 27.61 9.03 -6.85
CA LEU A 122 28.65 8.00 -6.81
C LEU A 122 30.09 8.51 -7.06
N LYS A 123 30.32 9.72 -7.57
CA LYS A 123 31.65 10.22 -7.98
C LYS A 123 32.28 11.32 -7.11
N GLY A 124 31.68 11.71 -5.96
CA GLY A 124 32.27 12.69 -5.04
C GLY A 124 33.56 12.16 -4.39
N LYS A 125 34.69 12.78 -4.66
CA LYS A 125 36.01 12.42 -4.13
C LYS A 125 36.11 12.67 -2.62
N GLY A 126 36.40 11.64 -1.85
CA GLY A 126 36.78 11.69 -0.46
C GLY A 126 36.25 10.47 0.30
N LYS A 127 37.07 9.80 1.10
CA LYS A 127 36.81 8.58 1.89
C LYS A 127 35.61 8.67 2.87
N LYS A 128 34.39 9.02 2.41
CA LYS A 128 33.14 8.85 3.12
C LYS A 128 32.23 8.01 2.25
N ARG A 129 31.78 6.88 2.80
CA ARG A 129 30.80 5.98 2.17
C ARG A 129 29.63 6.79 1.67
N LEU A 130 29.37 6.69 0.37
CA LEU A 130 28.33 7.36 -0.40
C LEU A 130 26.94 7.12 0.19
N ASN A 131 26.01 8.04 -0.08
CA ASN A 131 24.57 7.97 0.09
C ASN A 131 24.02 6.60 -0.37
N LEU A 132 24.16 5.58 0.46
CA LEU A 132 23.75 4.22 0.12
C LEU A 132 22.23 4.15 0.27
N ARG A 133 21.54 3.92 -0.85
CA ARG A 133 20.11 3.66 -0.82
C ARG A 133 19.87 2.17 -0.53
N ILE A 134 19.15 1.92 0.54
CA ILE A 134 18.78 0.58 1.00
C ILE A 134 17.26 0.47 0.81
N ASN A 135 16.82 -0.47 0.00
CA ASN A 135 15.40 -0.73 -0.20
C ASN A 135 14.90 -1.69 0.88
N GLY A 136 13.67 -1.48 1.29
CA GLY A 136 12.95 -2.33 2.23
C GLY A 136 11.51 -2.50 1.81
N VAL A 137 10.66 -2.79 2.77
CA VAL A 137 9.21 -2.91 2.62
C VAL A 137 8.56 -1.73 3.33
N LYS A 138 7.53 -1.13 2.74
CA LYS A 138 6.76 -0.05 3.35
C LYS A 138 6.01 -0.57 4.57
N GLY A 139 6.31 0.01 5.73
CA GLY A 139 5.59 -0.27 6.98
C GLY A 139 4.49 0.77 7.23
N ALA A 140 4.87 2.05 7.33
CA ALA A 140 3.95 3.17 7.49
C ALA A 140 4.44 4.36 6.66
N PRO A 141 3.55 5.15 6.04
CA PRO A 141 3.93 6.22 5.10
C PRO A 141 4.61 7.40 5.79
N GLY A 142 5.40 8.14 5.02
CA GLY A 142 5.99 9.42 5.42
C GLY A 142 7.50 9.49 5.25
N ILE A 143 8.05 10.67 5.56
CA ILE A 143 9.47 10.99 5.39
C ILE A 143 10.04 11.48 6.72
N ALA A 144 11.20 10.93 7.12
CA ALA A 144 11.94 11.40 8.29
C ALA A 144 13.44 11.62 7.98
N VAL A 145 14.03 12.63 8.62
CA VAL A 145 15.48 12.92 8.54
C VAL A 145 16.01 13.18 9.93
N ALA A 146 16.56 12.15 10.55
CA ALA A 146 17.04 12.20 11.94
C ALA A 146 18.27 11.28 12.15
N PRO A 147 18.97 11.40 13.27
CA PRO A 147 20.01 10.45 13.65
C PRO A 147 19.40 9.09 14.03
N VAL A 148 20.14 8.02 13.76
CA VAL A 148 19.78 6.66 14.14
C VAL A 148 19.98 6.47 15.65
N TYR A 149 18.99 5.85 16.27
CA TYR A 149 19.09 5.27 17.60
C TYR A 149 18.89 3.76 17.52
N THR A 150 19.97 3.01 17.75
CA THR A 150 19.94 1.55 17.63
C THR A 150 19.44 0.92 18.93
N LEU A 151 18.37 0.15 18.83
CA LEU A 151 17.88 -0.70 19.90
C LEU A 151 18.71 -1.99 19.89
N SER A 152 19.48 -2.23 20.94
CA SER A 152 20.27 -3.46 21.09
C SER A 152 19.33 -4.56 21.55
N SER A 153 18.92 -5.44 20.66
CA SER A 153 18.29 -6.73 20.99
C SER A 153 19.28 -7.84 20.68
N VAL A 154 19.48 -8.74 21.62
CA VAL A 154 20.18 -10.01 21.37
C VAL A 154 19.21 -10.86 20.58
N SER A 155 19.62 -11.34 19.39
CA SER A 155 18.77 -12.22 18.56
C SER A 155 19.11 -13.69 18.80
N LEU A 156 18.15 -14.57 18.51
CA LEU A 156 18.34 -16.03 18.57
C LEU A 156 19.57 -16.49 17.78
N ASP A 157 19.92 -15.83 16.67
CA ASP A 157 21.08 -16.17 15.86
C ASP A 157 22.41 -16.03 16.61
N GLN A 158 22.49 -15.10 17.56
CA GLN A 158 23.72 -14.80 18.31
C GLN A 158 23.97 -15.76 19.46
N ILE A 159 23.00 -16.65 19.76
CA ILE A 159 23.16 -17.65 20.82
C ILE A 159 24.22 -18.66 20.39
N GLN A 160 25.27 -18.77 21.20
CA GLN A 160 26.27 -19.82 21.08
C GLN A 160 25.75 -21.12 21.74
N ALA A 161 26.09 -22.27 21.14
CA ALA A 161 25.69 -23.57 21.67
C ALA A 161 26.29 -23.77 23.09
N GLY A 162 25.42 -24.07 24.03
CA GLY A 162 25.78 -24.33 25.43
C GLY A 162 25.22 -25.69 25.87
N GLN A 163 25.95 -26.34 26.82
CA GLN A 163 25.50 -27.59 27.41
C GLN A 163 24.82 -27.35 28.76
N CYS A 164 23.83 -28.16 29.05
CA CYS A 164 23.12 -28.21 30.33
C CYS A 164 24.02 -28.85 31.40
N LYS A 165 24.02 -28.28 32.60
CA LYS A 165 24.70 -28.86 33.78
C LYS A 165 23.75 -29.68 34.66
N ASP A 166 22.49 -29.30 34.70
CA ASP A 166 21.44 -29.95 35.47
C ASP A 166 20.13 -29.86 34.68
N VAL A 167 19.70 -30.99 34.13
CA VAL A 167 18.50 -31.12 33.29
C VAL A 167 17.23 -30.68 34.04
N ASN A 168 17.10 -31.08 35.31
CA ASN A 168 15.91 -30.74 36.08
C ASN A 168 15.83 -29.23 36.38
N ALA A 169 16.98 -28.59 36.68
CA ALA A 169 17.05 -27.15 36.86
C ALA A 169 16.67 -26.38 35.57
N GLU A 170 17.19 -26.81 34.40
CA GLU A 170 16.88 -26.19 33.09
C GLU A 170 15.41 -26.37 32.72
N LEU A 171 14.79 -27.53 32.97
CA LEU A 171 13.37 -27.77 32.74
C LEU A 171 12.51 -26.86 33.65
N ALA A 172 12.85 -26.77 34.93
CA ALA A 172 12.14 -25.87 35.87
C ALA A 172 12.28 -24.41 35.44
N GLN A 173 13.45 -24.03 34.96
CA GLN A 173 13.69 -22.67 34.44
C GLN A 173 12.89 -22.40 33.16
N TRP A 174 12.74 -23.39 32.27
CA TRP A 174 11.89 -23.28 31.09
C TRP A 174 10.42 -23.03 31.46
N VAL A 175 9.87 -23.80 32.38
CA VAL A 175 8.49 -23.62 32.85
C VAL A 175 8.30 -22.22 33.43
N SER A 176 9.19 -21.77 34.31
CA SER A 176 9.13 -20.41 34.90
C SER A 176 9.26 -19.31 33.85
N LEU A 177 10.14 -19.48 32.86
CA LEU A 177 10.31 -18.53 31.75
C LEU A 177 9.05 -18.44 30.90
N ARG A 178 8.46 -19.58 30.55
CA ARG A 178 7.20 -19.65 29.77
C ARG A 178 6.07 -18.90 30.47
N GLU A 179 5.90 -19.08 31.78
CA GLU A 179 4.90 -18.36 32.57
C GLU A 179 5.13 -16.84 32.55
N LYS A 180 6.37 -16.39 32.70
CA LYS A 180 6.72 -14.97 32.62
C LYS A 180 6.43 -14.38 31.24
N VAL A 181 6.68 -15.14 30.18
CA VAL A 181 6.37 -14.71 28.81
C VAL A 181 4.84 -14.59 28.62
N VAL A 182 4.05 -15.53 29.10
CA VAL A 182 2.58 -15.47 29.06
C VAL A 182 2.06 -14.22 29.78
N LEU A 183 2.58 -13.93 30.97
CA LEU A 183 2.21 -12.72 31.74
C LEU A 183 2.56 -11.45 30.95
N SER A 184 3.77 -11.35 30.40
CA SER A 184 4.17 -10.20 29.59
C SER A 184 3.30 -10.02 28.34
N LEU A 185 2.90 -11.11 27.67
CA LEU A 185 2.00 -11.06 26.52
C LEU A 185 0.61 -10.54 26.90
N ASN A 186 0.09 -10.94 28.06
CA ASN A 186 -1.20 -10.47 28.56
C ASN A 186 -1.17 -8.98 28.95
N GLU A 187 -0.13 -8.54 29.67
CA GLU A 187 0.06 -7.14 30.07
C GLU A 187 0.17 -6.22 28.82
N GLU A 188 0.93 -6.63 27.81
CA GLU A 188 1.05 -5.87 26.56
C GLU A 188 -0.27 -5.85 25.78
N LYS A 189 -1.02 -6.95 25.80
CA LYS A 189 -2.36 -7.03 25.19
C LYS A 189 -3.31 -6.03 25.85
N GLU A 190 -3.34 -5.96 27.19
CA GLU A 190 -4.20 -5.04 27.95
C GLU A 190 -3.82 -3.58 27.68
N LEU A 191 -2.54 -3.23 27.82
CA LEU A 191 -2.03 -1.89 27.57
C LEU A 191 -2.36 -1.36 26.16
N LEU A 192 -2.36 -2.27 25.17
CA LEU A 192 -2.64 -1.90 23.78
C LEU A 192 -4.13 -1.86 23.48
N SER A 193 -4.93 -2.75 24.05
CA SER A 193 -6.37 -2.71 23.89
C SER A 193 -6.97 -1.44 24.51
N GLU A 194 -6.44 -0.97 25.64
CA GLU A 194 -6.84 0.29 26.26
C GLU A 194 -6.38 1.54 25.46
N SER A 195 -5.17 1.50 24.89
CA SER A 195 -4.60 2.68 24.22
C SER A 195 -5.00 2.83 22.76
N LEU A 196 -5.25 1.75 22.04
CA LEU A 196 -5.45 1.75 20.59
C LEU A 196 -6.79 1.18 20.13
N GLY A 197 -7.51 0.44 21.00
CA GLY A 197 -8.84 -0.13 20.67
C GLY A 197 -8.83 -1.13 19.50
N ASP A 198 -7.67 -1.75 19.18
CA ASP A 198 -7.46 -2.53 17.96
C ASP A 198 -7.50 -4.05 18.26
N SER A 199 -8.58 -4.71 17.86
CA SER A 199 -8.78 -6.17 18.04
C SER A 199 -7.74 -7.03 17.31
N ARG A 200 -7.09 -6.52 16.24
CA ARG A 200 -6.01 -7.24 15.53
C ARG A 200 -4.77 -7.39 16.40
N ILE A 201 -4.49 -6.40 17.21
CA ILE A 201 -3.38 -6.44 18.16
C ILE A 201 -3.64 -7.52 19.20
N SER A 202 -4.88 -7.61 19.68
CA SER A 202 -5.32 -8.68 20.58
C SER A 202 -5.12 -10.07 19.97
N GLY A 203 -5.55 -10.28 18.72
CA GLY A 203 -5.41 -11.56 18.01
C GLY A 203 -3.94 -12.01 17.82
N ILE A 204 -3.02 -11.07 17.69
CA ILE A 204 -1.59 -11.34 17.56
C ILE A 204 -1.01 -11.91 18.87
N PHE A 205 -1.36 -11.30 20.01
CA PHE A 205 -0.91 -11.78 21.32
C PHE A 205 -1.52 -13.14 21.65
N ASP A 206 -2.78 -13.37 21.24
CA ASP A 206 -3.42 -14.68 21.39
C ASP A 206 -2.73 -15.75 20.52
N ALA A 207 -2.32 -15.42 19.29
CA ALA A 207 -1.53 -16.31 18.45
C ALA A 207 -0.16 -16.64 19.07
N TYR A 208 0.55 -15.65 19.61
CA TYR A 208 1.81 -15.90 20.32
C TYR A 208 1.63 -16.76 21.55
N ARG A 209 0.56 -16.55 22.30
CA ARG A 209 0.23 -17.38 23.45
C ARG A 209 -0.08 -18.81 23.03
N MET A 210 -0.84 -19.00 21.95
CA MET A 210 -1.14 -20.34 21.40
C MET A 210 0.14 -21.05 20.95
N LEU A 211 1.03 -20.39 20.22
CA LEU A 211 2.32 -20.95 19.79
C LEU A 211 3.22 -21.30 20.99
N LEU A 212 3.28 -20.44 22.00
CA LEU A 212 4.08 -20.67 23.21
C LEU A 212 3.56 -21.85 24.04
N LEU A 213 2.24 -22.06 24.06
CA LEU A 213 1.59 -23.14 24.79
C LEU A 213 1.39 -24.40 23.92
N ASP A 214 1.80 -24.39 22.66
CA ASP A 214 1.70 -25.54 21.76
C ASP A 214 2.44 -26.75 22.36
N PRO A 215 1.76 -27.90 22.57
CA PRO A 215 2.38 -29.09 23.14
C PRO A 215 3.56 -29.61 22.29
N ALA A 216 3.48 -29.53 20.95
CA ALA A 216 4.51 -30.03 20.08
C ALA A 216 5.81 -29.19 20.19
N LEU A 217 5.69 -27.85 20.21
CA LEU A 217 6.84 -26.96 20.42
C LEU A 217 7.45 -27.19 21.82
N ASN A 218 6.63 -27.30 22.87
CA ASN A 218 7.13 -27.54 24.22
C ASN A 218 7.84 -28.91 24.33
N MET A 219 7.29 -29.98 23.77
CA MET A 219 7.93 -31.29 23.73
C MET A 219 9.30 -31.24 23.01
N MET A 220 9.41 -30.50 21.91
CA MET A 220 10.68 -30.32 21.20
C MET A 220 11.72 -29.61 22.09
N ILE A 221 11.35 -28.52 22.77
CA ILE A 221 12.27 -27.78 23.67
C ILE A 221 12.70 -28.68 24.83
N GLU A 222 11.76 -29.38 25.47
CA GLU A 222 12.04 -30.28 26.59
C GLU A 222 12.91 -31.47 26.18
N SER A 223 12.70 -32.00 24.95
CA SER A 223 13.54 -33.06 24.39
C SER A 223 15.00 -32.60 24.15
N GLU A 224 15.18 -31.39 23.63
CA GLU A 224 16.54 -30.80 23.45
C GLU A 224 17.23 -30.57 24.80
N ILE A 225 16.52 -30.10 25.83
CA ILE A 225 17.06 -29.94 27.19
C ILE A 225 17.46 -31.31 27.77
N THR A 226 16.58 -32.30 27.64
CA THR A 226 16.83 -33.67 28.11
C THR A 226 18.04 -34.31 27.40
N SER A 227 18.27 -33.92 26.13
CA SER A 227 19.43 -34.33 25.34
C SER A 227 20.74 -33.60 25.73
N GLY A 228 20.72 -32.73 26.75
CA GLY A 228 21.89 -32.05 27.30
C GLY A 228 22.14 -30.62 26.76
N ALA A 229 21.21 -30.03 26.02
CA ALA A 229 21.30 -28.63 25.64
C ALA A 229 20.84 -27.73 26.78
N ASN A 230 21.46 -26.54 26.94
CA ASN A 230 20.92 -25.53 27.84
C ASN A 230 19.66 -24.89 27.21
N ILE A 231 18.85 -24.22 28.02
CA ILE A 231 17.55 -23.64 27.63
C ILE A 231 17.65 -22.77 26.37
N LEU A 232 18.66 -21.93 26.21
CA LEU A 232 18.82 -21.06 25.06
C LEU A 232 19.13 -21.82 23.77
N THR A 233 19.97 -22.86 23.87
CA THR A 233 20.31 -23.74 22.74
C THR A 233 19.11 -24.58 22.33
N ALA A 234 18.39 -25.13 23.32
CA ALA A 234 17.17 -25.90 23.11
C ALA A 234 16.09 -25.05 22.43
N LEU A 235 15.84 -23.85 22.95
CA LEU A 235 14.91 -22.88 22.37
C LEU A 235 15.28 -22.54 20.93
N LYS A 236 16.53 -22.21 20.66
CA LYS A 236 17.00 -21.90 19.30
C LYS A 236 16.74 -23.06 18.35
N ARG A 237 17.16 -24.27 18.68
CA ARG A 237 17.03 -25.44 17.80
C ARG A 237 15.57 -25.80 17.55
N ALA A 238 14.75 -25.85 18.61
CA ALA A 238 13.34 -26.16 18.48
C ALA A 238 12.59 -25.14 17.61
N LEU A 239 12.79 -23.84 17.82
CA LEU A 239 12.12 -22.79 17.06
C LEU A 239 12.54 -22.80 15.58
N TYR A 240 13.82 -23.00 15.27
CA TYR A 240 14.25 -23.09 13.87
C TYR A 240 13.70 -24.34 13.19
N SER A 241 13.76 -25.51 13.84
CA SER A 241 13.20 -26.74 13.31
C SER A 241 11.68 -26.63 13.08
N TYR A 242 10.96 -26.01 14.01
CA TYR A 242 9.52 -25.79 13.90
C TYR A 242 9.17 -24.77 12.81
N ALA A 243 9.93 -23.69 12.70
CA ALA A 243 9.79 -22.69 11.63
C ALA A 243 10.08 -23.26 10.24
N ASP A 244 11.12 -24.12 10.13
CA ASP A 244 11.45 -24.78 8.86
C ASP A 244 10.37 -25.78 8.44
N SER A 245 9.70 -26.44 9.40
CA SER A 245 8.53 -27.27 9.11
C SER A 245 7.38 -26.46 8.50
N PHE A 246 7.11 -25.27 9.02
CA PHE A 246 6.10 -24.36 8.44
C PHE A 246 6.49 -23.82 7.07
N ARG A 247 7.77 -23.52 6.85
CA ARG A 247 8.27 -23.09 5.53
C ARG A 247 8.25 -24.17 4.47
N ALA A 248 8.33 -25.44 4.89
CA ALA A 248 8.26 -26.58 4.00
C ALA A 248 6.82 -26.95 3.57
N MET A 249 5.82 -26.35 4.19
CA MET A 249 4.42 -26.53 3.80
C MET A 249 4.10 -25.62 2.61
N ASP A 250 3.39 -26.15 1.61
CA ASP A 250 2.96 -25.42 0.39
C ASP A 250 1.82 -24.40 0.68
N ASP A 251 1.84 -23.77 1.85
CA ASP A 251 0.85 -22.80 2.31
C ASP A 251 1.53 -21.48 2.69
N SER A 252 1.22 -20.43 1.95
CA SER A 252 1.80 -19.09 2.17
C SER A 252 1.43 -18.49 3.54
N TYR A 253 0.30 -18.88 4.12
CA TYR A 253 -0.12 -18.43 5.44
C TYR A 253 0.71 -19.12 6.55
N LEU A 254 0.94 -20.42 6.45
CA LEU A 254 1.78 -21.16 7.40
C LEU A 254 3.26 -20.74 7.27
N ALA A 255 3.73 -20.45 6.05
CA ALA A 255 5.06 -19.90 5.84
C ALA A 255 5.26 -18.54 6.54
N ALA A 256 4.23 -17.68 6.57
CA ALA A 256 4.27 -16.42 7.33
C ALA A 256 4.33 -16.65 8.85
N ARG A 257 3.72 -17.73 9.36
CA ARG A 257 3.79 -18.12 10.78
C ARG A 257 5.18 -18.55 11.24
N ALA A 258 6.04 -18.98 10.33
CA ALA A 258 7.45 -19.25 10.65
C ALA A 258 8.18 -18.01 11.19
N ASP A 259 7.88 -16.83 10.66
CA ASP A 259 8.46 -15.58 11.13
C ASP A 259 7.89 -15.18 12.50
N ASP A 260 6.60 -15.40 12.76
CA ASP A 260 5.97 -15.19 14.06
C ASP A 260 6.64 -16.03 15.16
N LEU A 261 7.00 -17.29 14.87
CA LEU A 261 7.75 -18.16 15.79
C LEU A 261 9.12 -17.59 16.15
N LEU A 262 9.86 -17.09 15.16
CA LEU A 262 11.17 -16.49 15.41
C LEU A 262 11.06 -15.17 16.22
N HIS A 263 9.99 -14.40 15.99
CA HIS A 263 9.69 -13.20 16.76
C HIS A 263 9.36 -13.55 18.23
N LEU A 264 8.52 -14.57 18.44
CA LEU A 264 8.25 -15.09 19.78
C LEU A 264 9.53 -15.54 20.47
N GLY A 265 10.42 -16.23 19.77
CA GLY A 265 11.71 -16.66 20.29
C GLY A 265 12.62 -15.51 20.71
N ASN A 266 12.69 -14.43 19.93
CA ASN A 266 13.42 -13.23 20.31
C ASN A 266 12.82 -12.55 21.54
N LYS A 267 11.50 -12.57 21.69
CA LYS A 267 10.80 -12.06 22.87
C LYS A 267 11.09 -12.92 24.12
N ILE A 268 11.07 -14.24 23.99
CA ILE A 268 11.46 -15.16 25.07
C ILE A 268 12.89 -14.86 25.50
N LEU A 269 13.80 -14.68 24.54
CA LEU A 269 15.21 -14.35 24.81
C LEU A 269 15.38 -13.01 25.54
N ALA A 270 14.60 -12.00 25.16
CA ALA A 270 14.61 -10.70 25.81
C ALA A 270 14.16 -10.81 27.29
N ILE A 271 13.12 -11.58 27.57
CA ILE A 271 12.62 -11.81 28.94
C ILE A 271 13.61 -12.67 29.75
N TYR A 272 14.24 -13.67 29.12
CA TYR A 272 15.29 -14.51 29.76
C TYR A 272 16.49 -13.67 30.21
N ASN A 273 16.97 -12.77 29.36
CA ASN A 273 18.10 -11.89 29.68
C ASN A 273 17.75 -10.80 30.72
N GLY A 274 16.47 -10.63 31.01
CA GLY A 274 15.98 -9.57 31.89
C GLY A 274 16.11 -8.17 31.28
N PRO A 275 15.59 -7.14 31.95
CA PRO A 275 15.74 -5.77 31.48
C PRO A 275 17.22 -5.43 31.42
N VAL A 276 17.71 -5.10 30.22
CA VAL A 276 19.06 -4.55 30.05
C VAL A 276 19.12 -3.33 30.96
N LYS A 277 19.90 -3.38 32.05
CA LYS A 277 20.17 -2.23 32.93
C LYS A 277 20.93 -1.17 32.11
N ARG A 278 20.21 -0.44 31.25
CA ARG A 278 20.62 0.88 30.79
C ARG A 278 19.91 1.87 31.69
N GLU A 279 20.67 2.64 32.41
CA GLU A 279 20.15 3.75 33.19
C GLU A 279 19.28 4.60 32.25
N ASP A 280 18.06 4.90 32.66
CA ASP A 280 17.07 5.72 31.88
C ASP A 280 17.54 7.15 31.60
N THR A 281 18.78 7.49 32.04
CA THR A 281 19.42 8.78 31.88
C THR A 281 19.86 9.12 30.46
N ASP A 282 19.93 8.14 29.52
CA ASP A 282 20.56 8.32 28.21
C ASP A 282 19.58 8.23 27.02
N LEU A 283 18.26 8.30 27.26
CA LEU A 283 17.30 8.34 26.17
C LEU A 283 17.38 9.68 25.40
N PRO A 284 17.37 9.64 24.05
CA PRO A 284 17.46 10.86 23.27
C PRO A 284 16.27 11.77 23.52
N LYS A 285 16.55 13.04 23.78
CA LYS A 285 15.54 14.11 23.93
C LYS A 285 15.22 14.80 22.60
N LYS A 286 15.97 14.49 21.54
CA LYS A 286 15.79 15.04 20.18
C LYS A 286 15.23 13.95 19.27
N PRO A 287 14.51 14.33 18.18
CA PRO A 287 13.97 13.37 17.25
C PRO A 287 15.04 12.42 16.69
N VAL A 288 14.74 11.09 16.74
CA VAL A 288 15.60 10.01 16.25
C VAL A 288 14.82 9.04 15.39
N ILE A 289 15.50 8.30 14.52
CA ILE A 289 14.98 7.15 13.84
C ILE A 289 15.42 5.90 14.60
N LEU A 290 14.45 5.14 15.10
CA LEU A 290 14.73 3.89 15.79
C LEU A 290 15.16 2.83 14.77
N LEU A 291 16.24 2.12 15.07
CA LEU A 291 16.73 0.98 14.30
C LEU A 291 16.77 -0.25 15.19
N GLY A 292 16.10 -1.32 14.79
CA GLY A 292 16.08 -2.59 15.50
C GLY A 292 15.89 -3.78 14.56
N SER A 293 16.06 -4.99 15.08
CA SER A 293 15.66 -6.21 14.36
C SER A 293 14.15 -6.27 14.25
N ASP A 294 13.50 -6.05 15.39
CA ASP A 294 12.07 -5.84 15.60
C ASP A 294 11.92 -4.74 16.64
N ILE A 295 10.84 -3.98 16.57
CA ILE A 295 10.54 -2.90 17.52
C ILE A 295 9.16 -3.13 18.10
N SER A 296 9.14 -3.36 19.41
CA SER A 296 7.92 -3.63 20.17
C SER A 296 7.27 -2.34 20.67
N VAL A 297 6.05 -2.47 21.16
CA VAL A 297 5.32 -1.37 21.82
C VAL A 297 6.06 -0.88 23.06
N THR A 298 6.59 -1.80 23.86
CA THR A 298 7.37 -1.47 25.05
C THR A 298 8.62 -0.69 24.70
N ASP A 299 9.26 -0.95 23.56
CA ASP A 299 10.39 -0.17 23.07
C ASP A 299 9.96 1.26 22.72
N ILE A 300 8.82 1.44 22.07
CA ILE A 300 8.28 2.75 21.68
C ILE A 300 7.80 3.53 22.91
N ALA A 301 7.13 2.89 23.86
CA ALA A 301 6.59 3.50 25.06
C ALA A 301 7.66 4.13 25.99
N ARG A 302 8.93 3.71 25.86
CA ARG A 302 10.06 4.30 26.60
C ARG A 302 10.43 5.71 26.14
N PHE A 303 9.99 6.12 24.96
CA PHE A 303 10.31 7.43 24.40
C PHE A 303 9.16 8.41 24.61
N SER A 304 9.50 9.64 24.95
CA SER A 304 8.51 10.71 25.05
C SER A 304 7.85 10.98 23.68
N THR A 305 6.60 11.40 23.68
CA THR A 305 5.85 11.74 22.48
C THR A 305 6.63 12.72 21.58
N GLY A 306 6.76 12.41 20.29
CA GLY A 306 7.46 13.23 19.30
C GLY A 306 8.98 13.03 19.21
N VAL A 307 9.58 12.16 20.04
CA VAL A 307 11.01 11.83 19.95
C VAL A 307 11.28 10.80 18.85
N ILE A 308 10.34 9.93 18.54
CA ILE A 308 10.49 8.96 17.46
C ILE A 308 10.06 9.64 16.15
N ALA A 309 11.04 9.93 15.29
CA ALA A 309 10.81 10.53 13.97
C ALA A 309 10.52 9.47 12.89
N GLY A 310 10.93 8.23 13.11
CA GLY A 310 10.75 7.13 12.17
C GLY A 310 11.26 5.81 12.73
N ILE A 311 10.88 4.73 12.08
CA ILE A 311 11.24 3.35 12.45
C ILE A 311 11.87 2.65 11.26
N VAL A 312 12.99 1.94 11.51
CA VAL A 312 13.65 1.07 10.54
C VAL A 312 13.86 -0.29 11.18
N CYS A 313 13.33 -1.35 10.54
CA CYS A 313 13.55 -2.71 10.99
C CYS A 313 14.37 -3.51 9.99
N VAL A 314 15.30 -4.30 10.52
CA VAL A 314 16.12 -5.22 9.72
C VAL A 314 15.26 -6.32 9.14
N ASN A 315 14.33 -6.86 9.92
CA ASN A 315 13.36 -7.89 9.56
C ASN A 315 11.97 -7.27 9.37
N GLY A 316 11.02 -8.10 8.94
CA GLY A 316 9.61 -7.75 8.90
C GLY A 316 9.06 -7.54 7.49
N SER A 317 7.75 -7.76 7.39
CA SER A 317 6.92 -7.52 6.22
C SER A 317 5.91 -6.40 6.50
N TYR A 318 5.11 -6.03 5.51
CA TYR A 318 4.07 -5.02 5.70
C TYR A 318 2.95 -5.47 6.67
N LEU A 319 2.83 -6.77 6.94
CA LEU A 319 1.92 -7.38 7.93
C LEU A 319 2.54 -7.53 9.32
N SER A 320 3.81 -7.15 9.51
CA SER A 320 4.49 -7.29 10.79
C SER A 320 3.89 -6.37 11.87
N HIS A 321 4.03 -6.79 13.12
CA HIS A 321 3.56 -6.02 14.30
C HIS A 321 4.09 -4.59 14.32
N THR A 322 5.36 -4.40 13.95
CA THR A 322 5.98 -3.08 13.87
C THR A 322 5.32 -2.21 12.80
N ALA A 323 4.88 -2.81 11.65
CA ALA A 323 4.16 -2.06 10.61
C ALA A 323 2.79 -1.58 11.11
N VAL A 324 2.03 -2.46 11.74
CA VAL A 324 0.71 -2.14 12.31
C VAL A 324 0.83 -1.05 13.36
N LEU A 325 1.80 -1.17 14.24
CA LEU A 325 2.07 -0.20 15.30
C LEU A 325 2.51 1.17 14.76
N ALA A 326 3.44 1.17 13.80
CA ALA A 326 3.92 2.40 13.16
C ALA A 326 2.79 3.15 12.42
N ASN A 327 1.90 2.41 11.74
CA ASN A 327 0.72 2.97 11.10
C ASN A 327 -0.26 3.56 12.13
N ALA A 328 -0.55 2.83 13.20
CA ALA A 328 -1.45 3.30 14.26
C ALA A 328 -0.96 4.58 14.95
N LEU A 329 0.37 4.71 15.12
CA LEU A 329 1.00 5.87 15.73
C LEU A 329 1.34 6.99 14.72
N GLY A 330 1.13 6.78 13.42
CA GLY A 330 1.48 7.72 12.36
C GLY A 330 2.99 7.98 12.24
N ILE A 331 3.83 6.99 12.60
CA ILE A 331 5.29 7.09 12.55
C ILE A 331 5.79 6.46 11.26
N PRO A 332 6.52 7.19 10.39
CA PRO A 332 7.09 6.63 9.16
C PRO A 332 7.92 5.38 9.43
N ALA A 333 7.71 4.28 8.68
CA ALA A 333 8.42 3.02 8.91
C ALA A 333 8.83 2.32 7.61
N VAL A 334 10.08 1.84 7.57
CA VAL A 334 10.62 0.94 6.54
C VAL A 334 11.14 -0.32 7.22
N LEU A 335 10.71 -1.48 6.73
CA LEU A 335 10.98 -2.78 7.30
C LEU A 335 11.75 -3.66 6.31
N GLY A 336 12.34 -4.75 6.78
CA GLY A 336 12.96 -5.73 5.90
C GLY A 336 14.18 -5.22 5.13
N ILE A 337 14.95 -4.28 5.70
CA ILE A 337 16.13 -3.73 5.03
C ILE A 337 17.31 -4.71 4.94
N GLY A 338 17.21 -5.89 5.56
CA GLY A 338 18.24 -6.93 5.54
C GLY A 338 19.42 -6.68 6.49
N ARG A 339 20.09 -7.79 6.88
CA ARG A 339 21.16 -7.79 7.92
C ARG A 339 22.52 -7.28 7.44
N ASN A 340 22.74 -7.15 6.14
CA ASN A 340 24.04 -6.75 5.59
C ASN A 340 24.34 -5.25 5.74
N ASN A 341 23.40 -4.47 6.25
CA ASN A 341 23.49 -3.03 6.38
C ASN A 341 23.95 -2.64 7.79
N ARG A 342 25.13 -2.00 7.91
CA ARG A 342 25.69 -1.54 9.18
C ARG A 342 25.40 -0.05 9.35
N PHE A 343 24.53 0.28 10.28
CA PHE A 343 24.31 1.66 10.72
C PHE A 343 25.13 1.96 11.98
N VAL A 344 25.59 3.20 12.07
CA VAL A 344 26.35 3.68 13.23
C VAL A 344 25.41 4.48 14.12
N GLN A 345 25.49 4.24 15.44
CA GLN A 345 24.73 5.01 16.42
C GLN A 345 24.95 6.52 16.23
N GLY A 346 23.87 7.30 16.14
CA GLY A 346 23.94 8.74 15.93
C GLY A 346 24.17 9.18 14.47
N GLU A 347 24.38 8.24 13.55
CA GLU A 347 24.49 8.54 12.12
C GLU A 347 23.16 9.11 11.60
N ARG A 348 23.24 10.20 10.84
CA ARG A 348 22.05 10.79 10.22
C ARG A 348 21.67 9.99 8.99
N ILE A 349 20.39 9.63 8.90
CA ILE A 349 19.79 8.95 7.75
C ILE A 349 18.56 9.71 7.25
N VAL A 350 18.17 9.41 6.02
CA VAL A 350 16.85 9.73 5.48
C VAL A 350 16.04 8.46 5.43
N LEU A 351 14.86 8.49 6.01
CA LEU A 351 13.83 7.48 5.89
C LEU A 351 12.77 8.00 4.92
N ASP A 352 12.63 7.36 3.79
CA ASP A 352 11.60 7.62 2.80
C ASP A 352 10.68 6.39 2.73
N ALA A 353 9.70 6.37 3.62
CA ALA A 353 8.78 5.26 3.72
C ALA A 353 7.75 5.25 2.59
N ASP A 354 7.51 6.38 1.92
CA ASP A 354 6.62 6.45 0.76
C ASP A 354 7.21 5.63 -0.41
N ASN A 355 8.54 5.66 -0.57
CA ASN A 355 9.29 4.88 -1.56
C ASN A 355 9.96 3.62 -0.97
N ALA A 356 9.61 3.22 0.24
CA ALA A 356 10.14 2.04 0.95
C ALA A 356 11.68 1.98 0.96
N CYS A 357 12.36 3.10 1.23
CA CYS A 357 13.82 3.13 1.23
C CYS A 357 14.44 3.96 2.36
N VAL A 358 15.67 3.59 2.72
CA VAL A 358 16.52 4.30 3.66
C VAL A 358 17.78 4.78 2.94
N ILE A 359 18.17 6.03 3.15
CA ILE A 359 19.43 6.57 2.60
C ILE A 359 20.41 6.77 3.76
N GLN A 360 21.48 5.98 3.74
CA GLN A 360 22.57 6.05 4.70
C GLN A 360 23.59 7.11 4.29
N ASN A 361 24.15 7.85 5.26
CA ASN A 361 25.10 8.95 5.03
C ASN A 361 24.63 9.97 3.97
N PRO A 362 23.42 10.55 4.09
CA PRO A 362 22.91 11.50 3.11
C PRO A 362 23.71 12.80 3.13
N SER A 363 23.97 13.35 1.95
CA SER A 363 24.56 14.68 1.83
C SER A 363 23.65 15.77 2.44
N LYS A 364 24.22 16.93 2.78
CA LYS A 364 23.42 18.07 3.27
C LYS A 364 22.32 18.48 2.28
N ALA A 365 22.60 18.39 0.97
CA ALA A 365 21.65 18.70 -0.09
C ALA A 365 20.45 17.75 -0.05
N ILE A 366 20.68 16.44 0.01
CA ILE A 366 19.63 15.42 0.13
C ILE A 366 18.83 15.60 1.42
N CYS A 367 19.49 15.79 2.57
CA CYS A 367 18.78 16.05 3.82
C CYS A 367 17.86 17.27 3.73
N ASN A 368 18.28 18.32 3.04
CA ASN A 368 17.48 19.54 2.90
C ASN A 368 16.31 19.33 1.93
N GLU A 369 16.50 18.60 0.83
CA GLU A 369 15.46 18.22 -0.11
C GLU A 369 14.36 17.42 0.60
N TYR A 370 14.74 16.34 1.29
CA TYR A 370 13.79 15.49 2.02
C TYR A 370 13.11 16.21 3.19
N ARG A 371 13.80 17.13 3.88
CA ARG A 371 13.16 17.99 4.89
C ARG A 371 12.14 18.96 4.28
N ARG A 372 12.43 19.50 3.09
CA ARG A 372 11.47 20.35 2.37
C ARG A 372 10.26 19.54 1.92
N ALA A 373 10.49 18.34 1.37
CA ALA A 373 9.44 17.41 0.99
C ALA A 373 8.57 17.03 2.20
N GLY A 374 9.18 16.63 3.32
CA GLY A 374 8.48 16.30 4.56
C GLY A 374 7.66 17.49 5.13
N LYS A 375 8.24 18.70 5.13
CA LYS A 375 7.51 19.92 5.56
C LYS A 375 6.36 20.28 4.62
N LYS A 376 6.51 20.08 3.30
CA LYS A 376 5.45 20.31 2.33
C LYS A 376 4.32 19.30 2.56
N ASN A 377 4.66 18.04 2.77
CA ASN A 377 3.71 16.97 3.08
C ASN A 377 2.95 17.25 4.40
N SER A 378 3.66 17.66 5.46
CA SER A 378 3.03 18.01 6.75
C SER A 378 2.09 19.23 6.65
N LYS A 379 2.46 20.25 5.87
CA LYS A 379 1.59 21.42 5.62
C LYS A 379 0.36 21.02 4.80
N GLU A 380 0.55 20.13 3.81
CA GLU A 380 -0.55 19.62 3.01
C GLU A 380 -1.53 18.80 3.86
N VAL A 381 -1.00 17.92 4.72
CA VAL A 381 -1.82 17.16 5.69
C VAL A 381 -2.62 18.08 6.60
N GLU A 382 -2.00 19.15 7.12
CA GLU A 382 -2.69 20.12 7.98
C GLU A 382 -3.79 20.89 7.22
N GLN A 383 -3.51 21.32 5.98
CA GLN A 383 -4.52 21.93 5.12
C GLN A 383 -5.67 20.97 4.80
N LEU A 384 -5.35 19.68 4.58
CA LEU A 384 -6.34 18.65 4.32
C LEU A 384 -7.24 18.39 5.54
N LYS A 385 -6.70 18.44 6.76
CA LYS A 385 -7.49 18.31 8.00
C LYS A 385 -8.55 19.41 8.12
N GLN A 386 -8.27 20.63 7.67
CA GLN A 386 -9.23 21.74 7.67
C GLN A 386 -10.44 21.49 6.76
N LEU A 387 -10.32 20.60 5.77
CA LEU A 387 -11.41 20.24 4.86
C LEU A 387 -12.38 19.21 5.47
N LYS A 388 -12.08 18.61 6.63
CA LYS A 388 -12.88 17.54 7.23
C LYS A 388 -14.36 17.92 7.35
N GLY A 389 -14.66 19.08 7.91
CA GLY A 389 -16.03 19.56 8.14
C GLY A 389 -16.71 20.25 6.96
N LEU A 390 -16.01 20.39 5.82
CA LEU A 390 -16.58 21.02 4.65
C LEU A 390 -17.21 19.98 3.72
N PRO A 391 -18.32 20.31 3.00
CA PRO A 391 -18.88 19.42 1.98
C PRO A 391 -17.90 19.24 0.82
N ALA A 392 -17.94 18.07 0.19
CA ALA A 392 -17.27 17.84 -1.07
C ALA A 392 -18.17 18.36 -2.20
N GLU A 393 -17.99 19.62 -2.57
CA GLU A 393 -18.81 20.36 -3.51
C GLU A 393 -17.91 20.95 -4.61
N THR A 394 -18.33 20.82 -5.86
CA THR A 394 -17.63 21.43 -7.00
C THR A 394 -17.76 22.96 -6.97
N VAL A 395 -16.97 23.65 -7.79
CA VAL A 395 -16.97 25.13 -7.88
C VAL A 395 -18.36 25.67 -8.28
N ASP A 396 -19.09 24.92 -9.09
CA ASP A 396 -20.43 25.25 -9.58
C ASP A 396 -21.58 24.67 -8.72
N GLY A 397 -21.26 24.17 -7.50
CA GLY A 397 -22.26 23.80 -6.47
C GLY A 397 -22.79 22.38 -6.54
N VAL A 398 -22.17 21.47 -7.31
CA VAL A 398 -22.57 20.05 -7.36
C VAL A 398 -21.95 19.32 -6.14
N GLN A 399 -22.81 18.76 -5.31
CA GLN A 399 -22.37 17.98 -4.14
C GLN A 399 -22.04 16.55 -4.53
N ILE A 400 -20.88 16.07 -4.07
CA ILE A 400 -20.41 14.69 -4.25
C ILE A 400 -20.25 14.07 -2.86
N ARG A 401 -21.10 13.09 -2.54
CA ARG A 401 -21.00 12.39 -1.25
C ARG A 401 -19.74 11.53 -1.23
N LEU A 402 -18.88 11.78 -0.25
CA LEU A 402 -17.65 11.00 -0.05
C LEU A 402 -17.81 10.03 1.11
N MET A 403 -17.77 8.75 0.80
CA MET A 403 -17.92 7.66 1.76
C MET A 403 -16.63 6.85 1.87
N ALA A 404 -16.48 6.11 2.97
CA ALA A 404 -15.32 5.27 3.19
C ALA A 404 -15.55 3.84 2.71
N ASN A 405 -14.47 3.22 2.17
CA ASN A 405 -14.34 1.78 2.06
C ASN A 405 -13.70 1.25 3.35
N SER A 406 -14.31 0.24 3.95
CA SER A 406 -13.84 -0.40 5.18
C SER A 406 -13.99 -1.91 5.06
N GLY A 407 -13.11 -2.64 5.73
CA GLY A 407 -13.18 -4.11 5.83
C GLY A 407 -12.95 -4.58 7.26
N LEU A 408 -12.44 -3.70 8.12
CA LEU A 408 -12.14 -3.99 9.51
C LEU A 408 -12.75 -2.92 10.41
N VAL A 409 -13.06 -3.31 11.64
CA VAL A 409 -13.53 -2.36 12.67
C VAL A 409 -12.52 -1.21 12.88
N ASN A 410 -11.25 -1.49 12.72
CA ASN A 410 -10.18 -0.50 12.88
C ASN A 410 -10.12 0.56 11.77
N ASP A 411 -10.76 0.33 10.64
CA ASP A 411 -10.86 1.32 9.56
C ASP A 411 -11.92 2.37 9.88
N ILE A 412 -12.78 2.11 10.88
CA ILE A 412 -13.91 2.97 11.24
C ILE A 412 -13.41 4.33 11.76
N LYS A 413 -12.54 4.32 12.76
CA LYS A 413 -12.01 5.57 13.35
C LYS A 413 -11.25 6.42 12.32
N PRO A 414 -10.30 5.89 11.53
CA PRO A 414 -9.70 6.62 10.41
C PRO A 414 -10.73 7.18 9.42
N SER A 415 -11.80 6.46 9.15
CA SER A 415 -12.88 6.91 8.25
C SER A 415 -13.62 8.12 8.81
N VAL A 416 -14.01 8.08 10.08
CA VAL A 416 -14.64 9.22 10.79
C VAL A 416 -13.67 10.40 10.87
N ASP A 417 -12.40 10.14 11.19
CA ASP A 417 -11.37 11.17 11.31
C ASP A 417 -11.04 11.86 9.98
N SER A 418 -11.17 11.15 8.87
CA SER A 418 -10.99 11.68 7.52
C SER A 418 -12.22 12.42 6.98
N GLY A 419 -13.34 12.45 7.72
CA GLY A 419 -14.57 13.15 7.35
C GLY A 419 -15.39 12.39 6.31
N ALA A 420 -15.47 11.06 6.41
CA ALA A 420 -16.38 10.25 5.63
C ALA A 420 -17.84 10.54 5.98
N GLU A 421 -18.70 10.58 4.99
CA GLU A 421 -20.15 10.82 5.10
C GLU A 421 -20.95 9.51 5.17
N GLY A 422 -20.32 8.44 5.71
CA GLY A 422 -20.83 7.10 5.83
C GLY A 422 -19.86 6.04 5.33
N ILE A 423 -20.31 4.81 5.31
CA ILE A 423 -19.56 3.68 4.73
C ILE A 423 -20.21 3.30 3.40
N GLY A 424 -19.52 3.53 2.31
CA GLY A 424 -20.01 3.21 0.96
C GLY A 424 -19.70 1.78 0.51
N LEU A 425 -18.77 1.12 1.18
CA LEU A 425 -18.49 -0.31 1.03
C LEU A 425 -17.89 -0.87 2.31
N TYR A 426 -18.66 -1.69 3.03
CA TYR A 426 -18.11 -2.57 4.05
C TYR A 426 -17.89 -3.96 3.46
N ARG A 427 -16.63 -4.43 3.50
CA ARG A 427 -16.21 -5.74 2.98
C ARG A 427 -16.36 -6.80 4.05
N THR A 428 -17.50 -7.48 4.07
CA THR A 428 -17.82 -8.44 5.13
C THR A 428 -16.97 -9.71 5.09
N GLU A 429 -16.33 -10.03 3.97
CA GLU A 429 -15.46 -11.18 3.83
C GLU A 429 -14.19 -11.10 4.70
N ILE A 430 -13.69 -9.90 5.01
CA ILE A 430 -12.45 -9.74 5.76
C ILE A 430 -12.52 -10.28 7.18
N PRO A 431 -13.57 -9.97 8.01
CA PRO A 431 -13.77 -10.65 9.28
C PRO A 431 -13.83 -12.18 9.16
N PHE A 432 -14.50 -12.71 8.14
CA PHE A 432 -14.60 -14.15 7.92
C PHE A 432 -13.25 -14.80 7.65
N MET A 433 -12.39 -14.15 6.88
CA MET A 433 -11.04 -14.65 6.56
C MET A 433 -10.11 -14.70 7.78
N THR A 434 -10.42 -13.96 8.85
CA THR A 434 -9.60 -13.94 10.08
C THR A 434 -10.09 -14.94 11.14
N CYS A 435 -11.24 -15.57 10.95
CA CYS A 435 -11.82 -16.57 11.84
C CYS A 435 -11.29 -17.98 11.52
N GLN A 436 -11.55 -18.94 12.45
CA GLN A 436 -11.27 -20.36 12.25
C GLN A 436 -12.52 -21.18 11.87
N ALA A 437 -13.67 -20.54 11.88
CA ALA A 437 -14.97 -21.09 11.48
C ALA A 437 -15.85 -19.94 10.98
N PHE A 438 -17.01 -20.26 10.38
CA PHE A 438 -17.98 -19.24 10.03
C PHE A 438 -18.45 -18.51 11.31
N PRO A 439 -18.35 -17.16 11.35
CA PRO A 439 -18.81 -16.40 12.51
C PRO A 439 -20.30 -16.61 12.78
N THR A 440 -20.65 -16.81 14.03
CA THR A 440 -22.03 -16.91 14.50
C THR A 440 -22.79 -15.60 14.30
N GLU A 441 -24.12 -15.63 14.43
CA GLU A 441 -24.96 -14.42 14.36
C GLU A 441 -24.49 -13.36 15.37
N ASP A 442 -24.27 -13.79 16.64
CA ASP A 442 -23.82 -12.89 17.71
C ASP A 442 -22.46 -12.24 17.45
N GLU A 443 -21.50 -13.02 16.95
CA GLU A 443 -20.17 -12.50 16.60
C GLU A 443 -20.25 -11.49 15.46
N GLN A 444 -21.07 -11.75 14.45
CA GLN A 444 -21.30 -10.80 13.35
C GLN A 444 -21.99 -9.53 13.85
N VAL A 445 -23.02 -9.66 14.72
CA VAL A 445 -23.71 -8.53 15.35
C VAL A 445 -22.73 -7.66 16.14
N GLN A 446 -21.83 -8.25 16.91
CA GLN A 446 -20.81 -7.50 17.64
C GLN A 446 -19.91 -6.67 16.73
N ILE A 447 -19.52 -7.23 15.58
CA ILE A 447 -18.68 -6.53 14.59
C ILE A 447 -19.46 -5.41 13.92
N TYR A 448 -20.66 -5.70 13.40
CA TYR A 448 -21.43 -4.76 12.60
C TYR A 448 -22.02 -3.61 13.44
N SER A 449 -22.40 -3.85 14.68
CA SER A 449 -22.92 -2.82 15.58
C SER A 449 -21.92 -1.70 15.85
N GLN A 450 -20.61 -1.99 15.83
CA GLN A 450 -19.58 -0.96 15.99
C GLN A 450 -19.57 0.01 14.81
N ILE A 451 -19.92 -0.46 13.61
CA ILE A 451 -19.98 0.37 12.41
C ILE A 451 -21.17 1.33 12.50
N PHE A 452 -22.35 0.80 12.83
CA PHE A 452 -23.57 1.61 13.00
C PHE A 452 -23.43 2.63 14.14
N SER A 453 -22.76 2.27 15.23
CA SER A 453 -22.48 3.17 16.34
C SER A 453 -21.56 4.34 15.97
N ALA A 454 -20.64 4.13 15.03
CA ALA A 454 -19.72 5.18 14.57
C ALA A 454 -20.34 6.13 13.54
N PHE A 455 -21.38 5.69 12.83
CA PHE A 455 -22.08 6.44 11.80
C PHE A 455 -23.59 6.40 12.00
N PRO A 456 -24.12 6.94 13.13
CA PRO A 456 -25.53 6.75 13.53
C PRO A 456 -26.53 7.39 12.55
N ASP A 457 -26.15 8.50 11.90
CA ASP A 457 -27.02 9.27 11.01
C ASP A 457 -26.62 9.16 9.54
N ASN A 458 -25.72 8.23 9.21
CA ASN A 458 -25.14 8.12 7.86
C ASN A 458 -25.44 6.76 7.24
N PRO A 459 -25.54 6.70 5.91
CA PRO A 459 -25.79 5.43 5.22
C PRO A 459 -24.58 4.49 5.31
N ILE A 460 -24.88 3.22 5.54
CA ILE A 460 -23.90 2.13 5.58
C ILE A 460 -24.25 1.11 4.52
N TYR A 461 -23.35 0.90 3.57
CA TYR A 461 -23.48 -0.09 2.51
C TYR A 461 -22.65 -1.32 2.87
N MET A 462 -23.36 -2.42 3.21
CA MET A 462 -22.75 -3.69 3.58
C MET A 462 -22.85 -4.67 2.43
N ARG A 463 -21.68 -5.05 1.89
CA ARG A 463 -21.63 -6.07 0.86
C ARG A 463 -21.80 -7.45 1.50
N VAL A 464 -22.71 -8.27 0.99
CA VAL A 464 -22.80 -9.66 1.44
C VAL A 464 -21.53 -10.42 1.06
N LEU A 465 -21.32 -11.53 1.73
CA LEU A 465 -20.09 -12.32 1.70
C LEU A 465 -19.56 -12.55 0.29
N ASP A 466 -18.36 -12.06 0.03
CA ASP A 466 -17.64 -12.20 -1.25
C ASP A 466 -16.45 -13.16 -1.05
N ILE A 467 -16.71 -14.45 -1.02
CA ILE A 467 -15.73 -15.53 -0.96
C ILE A 467 -15.75 -16.36 -2.23
N GLY A 468 -14.68 -17.10 -2.48
CA GLY A 468 -14.41 -17.82 -3.71
C GLY A 468 -13.40 -17.06 -4.59
N GLY A 469 -12.96 -17.67 -5.64
CA GLY A 469 -11.92 -17.08 -6.49
C GLY A 469 -10.58 -16.93 -5.76
N ASP A 470 -10.14 -15.69 -5.62
CA ASP A 470 -8.91 -15.29 -4.91
C ASP A 470 -9.09 -15.12 -3.38
N LYS A 471 -10.34 -15.25 -2.88
CA LYS A 471 -10.70 -15.05 -1.46
C LYS A 471 -11.17 -16.37 -0.86
N GLN A 472 -10.23 -17.22 -0.52
CA GLN A 472 -10.52 -18.50 0.12
C GLN A 472 -10.59 -18.36 1.64
N LEU A 473 -11.46 -19.15 2.27
CA LEU A 473 -11.51 -19.28 3.73
C LEU A 473 -10.64 -20.47 4.15
N PRO A 474 -9.71 -20.30 5.11
CA PRO A 474 -8.82 -21.37 5.52
C PRO A 474 -9.55 -22.62 6.06
N TYR A 475 -10.73 -22.42 6.66
CA TYR A 475 -11.56 -23.47 7.26
C TYR A 475 -12.65 -24.01 6.33
N PHE A 476 -12.79 -23.45 5.11
CA PHE A 476 -13.76 -23.89 4.13
C PHE A 476 -13.09 -23.91 2.73
N PRO A 477 -12.25 -24.91 2.47
CA PRO A 477 -11.54 -25.01 1.20
C PRO A 477 -12.54 -25.28 0.08
N ILE A 478 -12.58 -24.38 -0.90
CA ILE A 478 -13.33 -24.56 -2.15
C ILE A 478 -12.45 -25.43 -3.05
N GLN A 479 -13.05 -26.40 -3.75
CA GLN A 479 -12.33 -27.25 -4.69
C GLN A 479 -11.64 -26.42 -5.77
N ASP A 480 -10.49 -26.87 -6.22
CA ASP A 480 -9.75 -26.21 -7.30
C ASP A 480 -10.62 -26.06 -8.56
N GLU A 481 -10.89 -24.82 -8.92
CA GLU A 481 -11.60 -24.46 -10.15
C GLU A 481 -10.59 -24.01 -11.21
N MET A 482 -10.82 -24.35 -12.46
CA MET A 482 -9.93 -23.94 -13.56
C MET A 482 -9.93 -22.41 -13.77
N ASN A 483 -11.05 -21.74 -13.47
CA ASN A 483 -11.21 -20.30 -13.57
C ASN A 483 -11.93 -19.73 -12.34
N PRO A 484 -11.24 -19.66 -11.19
CA PRO A 484 -11.88 -19.33 -9.90
C PRO A 484 -12.60 -17.98 -9.91
N ALA A 485 -12.07 -16.97 -10.62
CA ALA A 485 -12.70 -15.65 -10.73
C ALA A 485 -14.05 -15.68 -11.46
N LEU A 486 -14.31 -16.68 -12.33
CA LEU A 486 -15.55 -16.87 -13.09
C LEU A 486 -16.44 -17.97 -12.48
N GLY A 487 -15.99 -18.61 -11.42
CA GLY A 487 -16.57 -19.80 -10.83
C GLY A 487 -17.60 -19.55 -9.73
N TRP A 488 -17.55 -20.40 -8.72
CA TRP A 488 -18.45 -20.43 -7.58
C TRP A 488 -18.02 -19.46 -6.50
N ARG A 489 -18.44 -18.19 -6.66
CA ARG A 489 -18.08 -17.09 -5.73
C ARG A 489 -19.25 -16.16 -5.46
N CYS A 490 -19.17 -15.39 -4.40
CA CYS A 490 -20.09 -14.32 -4.02
C CYS A 490 -21.55 -14.80 -3.92
N ILE A 491 -22.47 -14.11 -4.62
CA ILE A 491 -23.90 -14.44 -4.57
C ILE A 491 -24.20 -15.88 -5.01
N ARG A 492 -23.42 -16.47 -5.93
CA ARG A 492 -23.60 -17.86 -6.37
C ARG A 492 -23.36 -18.82 -5.22
N PHE A 493 -22.23 -18.60 -4.48
CA PHE A 493 -21.92 -19.33 -3.27
C PHE A 493 -22.99 -19.11 -2.19
N GLY A 494 -23.40 -17.85 -1.97
CA GLY A 494 -24.37 -17.48 -0.93
C GLY A 494 -25.73 -18.11 -1.14
N LEU A 495 -26.23 -18.16 -2.37
CA LEU A 495 -27.54 -18.78 -2.69
C LEU A 495 -27.50 -20.30 -2.52
N ASP A 496 -26.38 -20.96 -2.85
CA ASP A 496 -26.22 -22.41 -2.62
C ASP A 496 -26.04 -22.74 -1.11
N ASN A 497 -25.59 -21.76 -0.32
CA ASN A 497 -25.43 -21.85 1.13
C ASN A 497 -26.39 -20.87 1.84
N ALA A 498 -27.67 -20.93 1.51
CA ALA A 498 -28.69 -19.98 1.95
C ALA A 498 -28.72 -19.74 3.46
N HIS A 499 -28.38 -20.75 4.28
CA HIS A 499 -28.33 -20.65 5.74
C HIS A 499 -27.23 -19.69 6.22
N LEU A 500 -26.04 -19.67 5.57
CA LEU A 500 -24.95 -18.73 5.91
C LEU A 500 -25.37 -17.31 5.53
N LEU A 501 -25.96 -17.16 4.34
CA LEU A 501 -26.42 -15.87 3.84
C LEU A 501 -27.57 -15.32 4.72
N LEU A 502 -28.50 -16.15 5.14
CA LEU A 502 -29.59 -15.79 6.05
C LEU A 502 -29.04 -15.32 7.41
N THR A 503 -28.12 -16.06 8.02
CA THR A 503 -27.45 -15.64 9.26
C THR A 503 -26.79 -14.28 9.11
N GLN A 504 -26.10 -14.04 7.99
CA GLN A 504 -25.46 -12.76 7.73
C GLN A 504 -26.47 -11.62 7.56
N ILE A 505 -27.56 -11.84 6.83
CA ILE A 505 -28.63 -10.86 6.64
C ILE A 505 -29.27 -10.51 7.99
N ARG A 506 -29.60 -11.50 8.82
CA ARG A 506 -30.14 -11.29 10.16
C ARG A 506 -29.18 -10.48 11.04
N SER A 507 -27.88 -10.81 11.02
CA SER A 507 -26.85 -10.07 11.76
C SER A 507 -26.76 -8.60 11.33
N MET A 508 -26.87 -8.30 10.03
CA MET A 508 -26.90 -6.93 9.51
C MET A 508 -28.14 -6.17 9.98
N LEU A 509 -29.33 -6.81 9.93
CA LEU A 509 -30.59 -6.24 10.37
C LEU A 509 -30.60 -5.95 11.87
N LEU A 510 -30.16 -6.90 12.69
CA LEU A 510 -30.04 -6.75 14.16
C LEU A 510 -29.09 -5.61 14.52
N SER A 511 -27.96 -5.49 13.82
CA SER A 511 -26.97 -4.46 14.08
C SER A 511 -27.44 -3.05 13.70
N ALA A 512 -28.22 -2.92 12.64
CA ALA A 512 -28.81 -1.66 12.22
C ALA A 512 -29.99 -1.24 13.12
N GLY A 513 -30.78 -2.21 13.56
CA GLY A 513 -31.97 -1.99 14.38
C GLY A 513 -32.98 -1.06 13.69
N MET A 514 -33.65 -0.20 14.47
CA MET A 514 -34.64 0.75 13.97
C MET A 514 -34.06 2.06 13.46
N SER A 515 -32.85 2.44 13.88
CA SER A 515 -32.24 3.75 13.61
C SER A 515 -31.21 3.73 12.51
N GLY A 516 -30.56 2.59 12.26
CA GLY A 516 -29.49 2.50 11.25
C GLY A 516 -30.00 2.59 9.82
N GLU A 517 -29.26 3.26 8.95
CA GLU A 517 -29.55 3.27 7.51
C GLU A 517 -28.73 2.17 6.81
N LEU A 518 -29.28 0.94 6.86
CA LEU A 518 -28.67 -0.24 6.24
C LEU A 518 -29.01 -0.32 4.75
N ASN A 519 -27.97 -0.44 3.94
CA ASN A 519 -28.03 -0.70 2.50
C ASN A 519 -27.27 -2.00 2.23
N ILE A 520 -27.93 -3.04 1.76
CA ILE A 520 -27.30 -4.32 1.44
C ILE A 520 -26.88 -4.34 -0.02
N LEU A 521 -25.62 -4.67 -0.29
CA LEU A 521 -25.03 -4.68 -1.62
C LEU A 521 -24.71 -6.12 -2.05
N ILE A 522 -25.31 -6.56 -3.16
CA ILE A 522 -25.15 -7.92 -3.68
C ILE A 522 -24.02 -7.93 -4.72
N PRO A 523 -22.91 -8.67 -4.49
CA PRO A 523 -21.81 -8.76 -5.47
C PRO A 523 -22.07 -9.79 -6.57
N MET A 524 -21.40 -9.65 -7.70
CA MET A 524 -21.33 -10.61 -8.81
C MET A 524 -22.67 -11.00 -9.44
N VAL A 525 -23.64 -10.09 -9.39
CA VAL A 525 -24.96 -10.33 -9.99
C VAL A 525 -24.88 -10.32 -11.52
N SER A 526 -25.41 -11.35 -12.13
CA SER A 526 -25.47 -11.48 -13.61
C SER A 526 -26.87 -11.77 -14.15
N ALA A 527 -27.83 -12.09 -13.28
CA ALA A 527 -29.19 -12.44 -13.65
C ALA A 527 -30.22 -11.90 -12.63
N LYS A 528 -31.42 -11.54 -13.09
CA LYS A 528 -32.52 -11.01 -12.27
C LYS A 528 -32.96 -11.98 -11.19
N GLU A 529 -32.96 -13.27 -11.49
CA GLU A 529 -33.36 -14.36 -10.62
C GLU A 529 -32.51 -14.40 -9.34
N GLN A 530 -31.22 -14.01 -9.42
CA GLN A 530 -30.33 -13.92 -8.26
C GLN A 530 -30.78 -12.82 -7.30
N ILE A 531 -31.23 -11.67 -7.84
CA ILE A 531 -31.76 -10.56 -7.05
C ILE A 531 -33.04 -10.99 -6.35
N GLN A 532 -33.94 -11.65 -7.07
CA GLN A 532 -35.24 -12.13 -6.55
C GLN A 532 -35.05 -13.19 -5.44
N ALA A 533 -34.14 -14.14 -5.66
CA ALA A 533 -33.79 -15.15 -4.66
C ALA A 533 -33.21 -14.51 -3.40
N PHE A 534 -32.35 -13.50 -3.55
CA PHE A 534 -31.80 -12.76 -2.43
C PHE A 534 -32.87 -11.97 -1.66
N LYS A 535 -33.77 -11.28 -2.35
CA LYS A 535 -34.89 -10.55 -1.73
C LYS A 535 -35.81 -11.47 -0.94
N LEU A 536 -36.02 -12.70 -1.40
CA LEU A 536 -36.78 -13.71 -0.65
C LEU A 536 -36.07 -14.05 0.67
N LEU A 537 -34.76 -14.20 0.67
CA LEU A 537 -33.99 -14.44 1.91
C LEU A 537 -34.09 -13.26 2.89
N VAL A 538 -34.07 -12.03 2.37
CA VAL A 538 -34.27 -10.82 3.20
C VAL A 538 -35.68 -10.81 3.80
N GLY A 539 -36.70 -11.17 3.01
CA GLY A 539 -38.07 -11.35 3.51
C GLY A 539 -38.16 -12.37 4.65
N ASN A 540 -37.59 -13.57 4.46
CA ASN A 540 -37.52 -14.59 5.45
C ASN A 540 -36.81 -14.13 6.75
N ALA A 541 -35.72 -13.37 6.62
CA ALA A 541 -35.00 -12.81 7.76
C ALA A 541 -35.86 -11.83 8.56
N LEU A 542 -36.63 -10.97 7.87
CA LEU A 542 -37.53 -10.02 8.52
C LEU A 542 -38.68 -10.71 9.22
N GLU A 543 -39.31 -11.71 8.58
CA GLU A 543 -40.37 -12.54 9.17
C GLU A 543 -39.89 -13.26 10.45
N GLN A 544 -38.71 -13.89 10.41
CA GLN A 544 -38.13 -14.55 11.57
C GLN A 544 -37.89 -13.58 12.76
N LEU A 545 -37.34 -12.39 12.48
CA LEU A 545 -37.10 -11.38 13.50
C LEU A 545 -38.42 -10.86 14.10
N GLU A 546 -39.46 -10.68 13.28
CA GLU A 546 -40.79 -10.29 13.76
C GLU A 546 -41.43 -11.37 14.62
N GLU A 547 -41.30 -12.65 14.26
CA GLU A 547 -41.74 -13.78 15.06
C GLU A 547 -41.01 -13.85 16.43
N GLU A 548 -39.74 -13.46 16.46
CA GLU A 548 -38.95 -13.33 17.70
C GLU A 548 -39.29 -12.07 18.51
N GLY A 549 -40.21 -11.22 18.02
CA GLY A 549 -40.61 -9.97 18.67
C GLY A 549 -39.60 -8.84 18.52
N ILE A 550 -38.67 -8.95 17.55
CA ILE A 550 -37.60 -7.97 17.28
C ILE A 550 -38.01 -7.10 16.10
N SER A 551 -38.20 -5.81 16.33
CA SER A 551 -38.52 -4.86 15.29
C SER A 551 -37.24 -4.25 14.68
N VAL A 552 -37.11 -4.33 13.37
CA VAL A 552 -36.00 -3.77 12.61
C VAL A 552 -36.52 -2.99 11.41
N LYS A 553 -35.72 -2.02 10.92
CA LYS A 553 -36.05 -1.28 9.70
C LYS A 553 -35.68 -2.14 8.47
N PRO A 554 -36.58 -2.31 7.49
CA PRO A 554 -36.24 -2.97 6.24
C PRO A 554 -35.04 -2.29 5.54
N PRO A 555 -34.08 -3.06 5.02
CA PRO A 555 -32.91 -2.51 4.37
C PRO A 555 -33.24 -2.06 2.94
N LYS A 556 -32.45 -1.14 2.38
CA LYS A 556 -32.40 -0.95 0.96
C LYS A 556 -31.53 -2.02 0.31
N ILE A 557 -31.93 -2.49 -0.87
CA ILE A 557 -31.24 -3.56 -1.59
C ILE A 557 -30.68 -3.02 -2.90
N GLY A 558 -29.40 -3.22 -3.14
CA GLY A 558 -28.74 -2.86 -4.39
C GLY A 558 -27.78 -3.93 -4.87
N CYS A 559 -27.31 -3.82 -6.10
CA CYS A 559 -26.32 -4.74 -6.63
C CYS A 559 -25.03 -4.03 -7.06
N MET A 560 -23.93 -4.77 -7.02
CA MET A 560 -22.64 -4.32 -7.52
C MET A 560 -22.58 -4.54 -9.04
N ILE A 561 -22.34 -3.46 -9.76
CA ILE A 561 -22.14 -3.49 -11.21
C ILE A 561 -20.65 -3.73 -11.47
N GLU A 562 -20.29 -5.00 -11.52
CA GLU A 562 -18.91 -5.45 -11.70
C GLU A 562 -18.77 -6.58 -12.73
N VAL A 563 -19.89 -7.15 -13.15
CA VAL A 563 -19.98 -8.08 -14.28
C VAL A 563 -20.42 -7.28 -15.51
N PRO A 564 -19.72 -7.35 -16.65
CA PRO A 564 -20.09 -6.57 -17.84
C PRO A 564 -21.54 -6.76 -18.29
N ALA A 565 -22.09 -7.97 -18.15
CA ALA A 565 -23.48 -8.27 -18.46
C ALA A 565 -24.48 -7.44 -17.64
N ALA A 566 -24.13 -7.11 -16.39
CA ALA A 566 -24.99 -6.34 -15.49
C ALA A 566 -25.27 -4.93 -16.02
N ILE A 567 -24.32 -4.31 -16.74
CA ILE A 567 -24.44 -2.94 -17.25
C ILE A 567 -25.66 -2.80 -18.15
N SER A 568 -25.88 -3.76 -19.06
CA SER A 568 -27.03 -3.76 -19.96
C SER A 568 -28.33 -4.19 -19.28
N GLN A 569 -28.26 -4.79 -18.11
CA GLN A 569 -29.43 -5.25 -17.37
C GLN A 569 -29.97 -4.21 -16.37
N ILE A 570 -29.22 -3.15 -16.05
CA ILE A 570 -29.65 -2.10 -15.11
C ILE A 570 -31.09 -1.63 -15.35
N PRO A 571 -31.54 -1.30 -16.59
CA PRO A 571 -32.90 -0.83 -16.82
C PRO A 571 -33.98 -1.89 -16.48
N PHE A 572 -33.65 -3.17 -16.62
CA PHE A 572 -34.57 -4.27 -16.34
C PHE A 572 -34.61 -4.67 -14.86
N TRP A 573 -33.64 -4.22 -14.08
CA TRP A 573 -33.55 -4.47 -12.64
C TRP A 573 -34.04 -3.31 -11.78
N ALA A 574 -34.39 -2.18 -12.42
CA ALA A 574 -34.75 -0.94 -11.72
C ALA A 574 -35.93 -1.10 -10.75
N GLU A 575 -36.90 -1.94 -11.08
CA GLU A 575 -38.08 -2.22 -10.19
C GLU A 575 -37.71 -3.12 -9.00
N GLU A 576 -36.58 -3.81 -9.08
CA GLU A 576 -36.15 -4.75 -8.04
C GLU A 576 -35.13 -4.14 -7.06
N LEU A 577 -34.49 -3.03 -7.42
CA LEU A 577 -33.35 -2.46 -6.71
C LEU A 577 -33.63 -1.02 -6.25
N ASP A 578 -33.09 -0.67 -5.10
CA ASP A 578 -33.12 0.69 -4.57
C ASP A 578 -31.91 1.53 -5.04
N PHE A 579 -30.80 0.88 -5.41
CA PHE A 579 -29.57 1.53 -5.85
C PHE A 579 -28.65 0.54 -6.58
N VAL A 580 -27.61 1.08 -7.24
CA VAL A 580 -26.50 0.29 -7.77
C VAL A 580 -25.16 0.91 -7.40
N SER A 581 -24.10 0.09 -7.30
CA SER A 581 -22.75 0.56 -7.02
C SER A 581 -21.75 -0.09 -7.98
N ILE A 582 -20.90 0.71 -8.63
CA ILE A 582 -19.92 0.18 -9.59
C ILE A 582 -18.71 -0.36 -8.82
N GLY A 583 -18.44 -1.67 -9.00
CA GLY A 583 -17.22 -2.34 -8.55
C GLY A 583 -16.14 -2.30 -9.62
N SER A 584 -15.45 -1.14 -9.77
CA SER A 584 -14.56 -0.90 -10.91
C SER A 584 -13.40 -1.88 -11.01
N ASN A 585 -12.96 -2.51 -9.90
CA ASN A 585 -11.84 -3.42 -9.91
C ASN A 585 -12.14 -4.70 -10.69
N ASP A 586 -13.23 -5.39 -10.33
CA ASP A 586 -13.64 -6.62 -10.99
C ASP A 586 -14.23 -6.32 -12.38
N LEU A 587 -14.95 -5.20 -12.54
CA LEU A 587 -15.42 -4.76 -13.84
C LEU A 587 -14.27 -4.57 -14.85
N SER A 588 -13.19 -3.90 -14.45
CA SER A 588 -12.00 -3.71 -15.29
C SER A 588 -11.33 -5.05 -15.63
N GLN A 589 -11.21 -5.95 -14.64
CA GLN A 589 -10.65 -7.28 -14.82
C GLN A 589 -11.41 -8.08 -15.88
N TYR A 590 -12.75 -8.09 -15.80
CA TYR A 590 -13.58 -8.85 -16.75
C TYR A 590 -13.65 -8.20 -18.12
N LEU A 591 -13.72 -6.86 -18.21
CA LEU A 591 -13.72 -6.15 -19.49
C LEU A 591 -12.43 -6.35 -20.27
N LEU A 592 -11.29 -6.29 -19.56
CA LEU A 592 -9.98 -6.45 -20.19
C LEU A 592 -9.52 -7.91 -20.27
N SER A 593 -10.27 -8.85 -19.66
CA SER A 593 -9.88 -10.27 -19.54
C SER A 593 -8.49 -10.45 -18.92
N VAL A 594 -8.20 -9.67 -17.89
CA VAL A 594 -6.89 -9.62 -17.22
C VAL A 594 -7.06 -9.95 -15.75
N ASP A 595 -6.40 -11.00 -15.27
CA ASP A 595 -6.29 -11.28 -13.86
C ASP A 595 -5.25 -10.35 -13.21
N ARG A 596 -5.71 -9.40 -12.40
CA ARG A 596 -4.86 -8.41 -11.71
C ARG A 596 -3.88 -9.02 -10.71
N ASN A 597 -4.16 -10.24 -10.22
CA ASN A 597 -3.32 -10.95 -9.26
C ASN A 597 -2.23 -11.79 -9.96
N ASN A 598 -2.35 -12.03 -11.28
CA ASN A 598 -1.38 -12.76 -12.05
C ASN A 598 -0.24 -11.83 -12.50
N ALA A 599 0.95 -11.98 -11.91
CA ALA A 599 2.12 -11.14 -12.17
C ALA A 599 2.55 -11.06 -13.66
N ARG A 600 2.18 -12.05 -14.49
CA ARG A 600 2.54 -12.07 -15.91
C ARG A 600 1.67 -11.15 -16.76
N VAL A 601 0.44 -10.90 -16.35
CA VAL A 601 -0.54 -10.11 -17.11
C VAL A 601 -1.03 -8.87 -16.35
N ALA A 602 -0.71 -8.72 -15.08
CA ALA A 602 -1.13 -7.58 -14.25
C ALA A 602 -0.76 -6.21 -14.85
N SER A 603 0.33 -6.15 -15.64
CA SER A 603 0.72 -4.92 -16.36
C SER A 603 -0.25 -4.50 -17.46
N LEU A 604 -1.16 -5.38 -17.88
CA LEU A 604 -2.22 -5.08 -18.84
C LEU A 604 -3.51 -4.57 -18.16
N TYR A 605 -3.57 -4.66 -16.83
CA TYR A 605 -4.68 -4.12 -16.06
C TYR A 605 -4.57 -2.59 -16.00
N ASP A 606 -5.51 -1.92 -16.66
CA ASP A 606 -5.58 -0.47 -16.72
C ASP A 606 -7.01 0.00 -16.44
N PRO A 607 -7.30 0.53 -15.24
CA PRO A 607 -8.63 0.99 -14.88
C PRO A 607 -9.08 2.24 -15.64
N LEU A 608 -8.16 2.96 -16.31
CA LEU A 608 -8.45 4.10 -17.18
C LEU A 608 -8.49 3.71 -18.67
N HIS A 609 -8.40 2.42 -18.99
CA HIS A 609 -8.52 1.96 -20.37
C HIS A 609 -9.81 2.49 -21.02
N PRO A 610 -9.79 2.97 -22.27
CA PRO A 610 -10.97 3.52 -22.93
C PRO A 610 -12.21 2.63 -22.84
N ALA A 611 -12.07 1.32 -23.01
CA ALA A 611 -13.18 0.39 -22.88
C ALA A 611 -13.80 0.42 -21.47
N VAL A 612 -12.99 0.57 -20.42
CA VAL A 612 -13.48 0.65 -19.04
C VAL A 612 -14.22 1.97 -18.83
N VAL A 613 -13.63 3.09 -19.27
CA VAL A 613 -14.25 4.42 -19.17
C VAL A 613 -15.60 4.46 -19.90
N HIS A 614 -15.68 3.88 -21.09
CA HIS A 614 -16.93 3.78 -21.87
C HIS A 614 -18.00 2.96 -21.13
N GLU A 615 -17.63 1.82 -20.58
CA GLU A 615 -18.58 0.93 -19.90
C GLU A 615 -19.04 1.51 -18.55
N VAL A 616 -18.15 2.17 -17.80
CA VAL A 616 -18.52 2.92 -16.58
C VAL A 616 -19.50 4.04 -16.95
N ASN A 617 -19.22 4.81 -18.00
CA ASN A 617 -20.13 5.87 -18.47
C ASN A 617 -21.48 5.29 -18.92
N ARG A 618 -21.50 4.13 -19.59
CA ARG A 618 -22.73 3.44 -19.98
C ARG A 618 -23.53 2.97 -18.76
N ALA A 619 -22.86 2.45 -17.72
CA ALA A 619 -23.52 2.05 -16.49
C ALA A 619 -24.18 3.24 -15.79
N VAL A 620 -23.49 4.39 -15.71
CA VAL A 620 -24.03 5.63 -15.14
C VAL A 620 -25.23 6.13 -15.95
N THR A 621 -25.12 6.12 -17.27
CA THR A 621 -26.21 6.56 -18.18
C THR A 621 -27.45 5.67 -18.02
N ASN A 622 -27.27 4.35 -18.00
CA ASN A 622 -28.37 3.39 -17.83
C ASN A 622 -29.06 3.55 -16.47
N ALA A 623 -28.26 3.70 -15.37
CA ALA A 623 -28.83 3.88 -14.05
C ALA A 623 -29.64 5.18 -13.94
N LYS A 624 -29.12 6.30 -14.47
CA LYS A 624 -29.81 7.58 -14.48
C LYS A 624 -31.11 7.51 -15.29
N ALA A 625 -31.08 6.88 -16.48
CA ALA A 625 -32.26 6.69 -17.31
C ALA A 625 -33.33 5.84 -16.62
N ALA A 626 -32.91 4.89 -15.79
CA ALA A 626 -33.77 4.03 -14.98
C ALA A 626 -34.21 4.64 -13.63
N GLY A 627 -33.75 5.86 -13.30
CA GLY A 627 -34.04 6.51 -12.01
C GLY A 627 -33.37 5.88 -10.80
N LEU A 628 -32.34 5.02 -11.00
CA LEU A 628 -31.61 4.38 -9.92
C LEU A 628 -30.45 5.24 -9.43
N PRO A 629 -30.32 5.49 -8.11
CA PRO A 629 -29.12 6.03 -7.52
C PRO A 629 -27.91 5.15 -7.84
N ILE A 630 -26.80 5.78 -8.28
CA ILE A 630 -25.57 5.07 -8.64
C ILE A 630 -24.37 5.67 -7.95
N SER A 631 -23.53 4.80 -7.39
CA SER A 631 -22.25 5.13 -6.76
C SER A 631 -21.10 4.33 -7.37
N LEU A 632 -19.86 4.66 -7.00
CA LEU A 632 -18.68 3.87 -7.34
C LEU A 632 -17.87 3.60 -6.08
N CYS A 633 -17.50 2.34 -5.84
CA CYS A 633 -16.76 1.89 -4.65
C CYS A 633 -15.43 1.20 -4.95
N GLY A 634 -15.02 1.11 -6.21
CA GLY A 634 -13.72 0.57 -6.60
C GLY A 634 -12.57 1.55 -6.41
N GLU A 635 -11.34 1.08 -6.61
CA GLU A 635 -10.11 1.87 -6.44
C GLU A 635 -10.04 3.08 -7.38
N LEU A 636 -10.76 3.04 -8.49
CA LEU A 636 -10.90 4.15 -9.44
C LEU A 636 -11.38 5.45 -8.75
N ALA A 637 -12.17 5.37 -7.67
CA ALA A 637 -12.60 6.52 -6.87
C ALA A 637 -11.44 7.23 -6.14
N SER A 638 -10.29 6.59 -6.02
CA SER A 638 -9.09 7.14 -5.37
C SER A 638 -8.11 7.77 -6.35
N GLU A 639 -8.33 7.57 -7.66
CA GLU A 639 -7.46 8.08 -8.73
C GLU A 639 -7.90 9.49 -9.17
N PRO A 640 -7.06 10.53 -9.01
CA PRO A 640 -7.44 11.90 -9.30
C PRO A 640 -7.97 12.15 -10.73
N LEU A 641 -7.35 11.53 -11.74
CA LEU A 641 -7.80 11.67 -13.14
C LEU A 641 -9.17 11.04 -13.33
N ALA A 642 -9.37 9.85 -12.75
CA ALA A 642 -10.66 9.17 -12.82
C ALA A 642 -11.77 9.98 -12.15
N VAL A 643 -11.50 10.62 -11.01
CA VAL A 643 -12.50 11.42 -10.29
C VAL A 643 -13.05 12.55 -11.17
N VAL A 644 -12.19 13.22 -11.97
CA VAL A 644 -12.66 14.23 -12.96
C VAL A 644 -13.65 13.61 -13.94
N LEU A 645 -13.33 12.44 -14.50
CA LEU A 645 -14.22 11.74 -15.44
C LEU A 645 -15.53 11.30 -14.76
N LEU A 646 -15.45 10.77 -13.54
CA LEU A 646 -16.61 10.31 -12.77
C LEU A 646 -17.58 11.47 -12.43
N ILE A 647 -17.05 12.63 -12.09
CA ILE A 647 -17.86 13.87 -11.92
C ILE A 647 -18.46 14.28 -13.26
N GLY A 648 -17.69 14.24 -14.35
CA GLY A 648 -18.17 14.52 -15.70
C GLY A 648 -19.29 13.58 -16.18
N MET A 649 -19.28 12.31 -15.76
CA MET A 649 -20.36 11.33 -15.94
C MET A 649 -21.58 11.67 -15.07
N GLY A 650 -21.39 12.52 -14.04
CA GLY A 650 -22.42 12.96 -13.10
C GLY A 650 -22.70 11.92 -12.00
N LEU A 651 -21.69 11.22 -11.53
CA LEU A 651 -21.76 10.49 -10.28
C LEU A 651 -21.80 11.46 -9.10
N SER A 652 -22.70 11.21 -8.16
CA SER A 652 -22.87 12.04 -6.96
C SER A 652 -22.40 11.38 -5.67
N SER A 653 -21.88 10.16 -5.76
CA SER A 653 -21.37 9.40 -4.60
C SER A 653 -20.17 8.55 -4.99
N LEU A 654 -19.09 8.71 -4.24
CA LEU A 654 -17.84 7.98 -4.39
C LEU A 654 -17.44 7.37 -3.05
N SER A 655 -17.02 6.11 -3.06
CA SER A 655 -16.53 5.41 -1.89
C SER A 655 -15.08 4.97 -2.08
N LEU A 656 -14.21 5.36 -1.17
CA LEU A 656 -12.76 5.20 -1.30
C LEU A 656 -12.10 5.00 0.06
N GLY A 657 -10.84 4.59 0.07
CA GLY A 657 -10.09 4.41 1.31
C GLY A 657 -9.95 5.71 2.11
N ALA A 658 -10.09 5.64 3.43
CA ALA A 658 -10.08 6.78 4.35
C ALA A 658 -8.90 7.76 4.13
N ALA A 659 -7.72 7.22 3.81
CA ALA A 659 -6.51 8.01 3.55
C ALA A 659 -6.62 8.94 2.31
N TYR A 660 -7.48 8.62 1.36
CA TYR A 660 -7.66 9.39 0.12
C TYR A 660 -8.76 10.45 0.23
N LEU A 661 -9.71 10.29 1.17
CA LEU A 661 -10.88 11.17 1.32
C LEU A 661 -10.50 12.66 1.35
N PRO A 662 -9.54 13.14 2.16
CA PRO A 662 -9.23 14.57 2.20
C PRO A 662 -8.63 15.10 0.91
N LYS A 663 -7.83 14.28 0.20
CA LYS A 663 -7.21 14.65 -1.09
C LYS A 663 -8.25 14.76 -2.20
N ILE A 664 -9.15 13.79 -2.26
CA ILE A 664 -10.24 13.78 -3.25
C ILE A 664 -11.23 14.90 -2.96
N LYS A 665 -11.57 15.16 -1.68
CA LYS A 665 -12.39 16.33 -1.29
C LYS A 665 -11.76 17.63 -1.77
N LYS A 666 -10.45 17.81 -1.58
CA LYS A 666 -9.73 19.00 -2.10
C LYS A 666 -9.84 19.11 -3.60
N LEU A 667 -9.63 18.00 -4.32
CA LEU A 667 -9.73 17.96 -5.78
C LEU A 667 -11.14 18.36 -6.26
N ILE A 668 -12.19 17.76 -5.70
CA ILE A 668 -13.59 18.06 -6.06
C ILE A 668 -13.88 19.54 -5.91
N ARG A 669 -13.42 20.17 -4.83
CA ARG A 669 -13.60 21.59 -4.56
C ARG A 669 -12.85 22.55 -5.52
N MET A 670 -12.03 22.00 -6.40
CA MET A 670 -11.29 22.73 -7.44
C MET A 670 -11.85 22.50 -8.85
N ILE A 671 -12.80 21.58 -9.01
CA ILE A 671 -13.36 21.16 -10.31
C ILE A 671 -14.69 21.90 -10.55
N ASP A 672 -14.88 22.39 -11.77
CA ASP A 672 -16.21 22.75 -12.31
C ASP A 672 -16.82 21.51 -13.01
N SER A 673 -18.09 21.20 -12.71
CA SER A 673 -18.70 19.98 -13.25
C SER A 673 -18.91 20.03 -14.76
N LYS A 674 -19.06 21.23 -15.34
CA LYS A 674 -19.19 21.42 -16.79
C LYS A 674 -17.86 21.20 -17.49
N ASP A 675 -16.76 21.68 -16.90
CA ASP A 675 -15.41 21.42 -17.41
C ASP A 675 -15.09 19.91 -17.34
N ALA A 676 -15.45 19.26 -16.22
CA ALA A 676 -15.31 17.82 -16.07
C ALA A 676 -16.09 17.06 -17.14
N HIS A 677 -17.31 17.51 -17.47
CA HIS A 677 -18.11 16.93 -18.55
C HIS A 677 -17.45 17.14 -19.93
N ALA A 678 -16.89 18.31 -20.19
CA ALA A 678 -16.16 18.58 -21.43
C ALA A 678 -14.92 17.67 -21.58
N VAL A 679 -14.18 17.47 -20.49
CA VAL A 679 -13.04 16.53 -20.43
C VAL A 679 -13.50 15.09 -20.69
N LEU A 680 -14.62 14.67 -20.09
CA LEU A 680 -15.19 13.35 -20.34
C LEU A 680 -15.52 13.16 -21.82
N GLN A 681 -16.19 14.13 -22.46
CA GLN A 681 -16.53 14.04 -23.88
C GLN A 681 -15.28 13.86 -24.77
N GLN A 682 -14.19 14.54 -24.44
CA GLN A 682 -12.90 14.33 -25.11
C GLN A 682 -12.33 12.94 -24.82
N ALA A 683 -12.32 12.51 -23.55
CA ALA A 683 -11.80 11.21 -23.17
C ALA A 683 -12.54 10.05 -23.87
N LEU A 684 -13.86 10.18 -24.07
CA LEU A 684 -14.65 9.17 -24.79
C LEU A 684 -14.32 9.09 -26.30
N THR A 685 -13.56 10.01 -26.86
CA THR A 685 -13.07 9.92 -28.26
C THR A 685 -11.69 9.28 -28.39
N LEU A 686 -11.01 9.04 -27.26
CA LEU A 686 -9.65 8.49 -27.26
C LEU A 686 -9.68 6.97 -27.44
N HIS A 687 -8.67 6.45 -28.12
CA HIS A 687 -8.50 5.02 -28.38
C HIS A 687 -7.40 4.37 -27.53
N THR A 688 -6.63 5.17 -26.82
CA THR A 688 -5.54 4.73 -25.92
C THR A 688 -5.57 5.53 -24.64
N THR A 689 -5.00 4.97 -23.57
CA THR A 689 -4.85 5.66 -22.27
C THR A 689 -3.74 6.71 -22.30
N GLN A 690 -2.81 6.65 -23.26
CA GLN A 690 -1.65 7.54 -23.40
C GLN A 690 -2.00 8.88 -24.03
#